data_371c9016a7d822c50d27adb3eb8ba993
#
_entry.id   371c9016a7d822c50d27adb3eb8ba993
#
_cell.length_a   1.000
_cell.length_b   1.000
_cell.length_c   1.000
_cell.angle_alpha   90.00
_cell.angle_beta   90.00
_cell.angle_gamma   90.00
#
_symmetry.space_group_name_H-M   'P 1'
#
loop_
_entity.id
_entity.type
_entity.pdbx_description
1 polymer ?
#
loop_
_entity_poly.entity_id
_entity_poly.type
_entity_poly.pdbx_seq_one_letter_code
_entity_poly.pdbx_strand_id
1 'polypeptide(L)'
;MRKPIITFFILFISVFVFAQNAKEPVKVTDMLKIKSIGGVTLSNDGSKAIFTVTAIEPDGDTKWEYKYVNQIWMVATDGNTAPKQITGKESSSQPAISPDGRQLAFVRTADGKPQIFLIPLDGGEAIQLTKYKYGAGTPKWSPDGKQLLFSSSIGLKDLLKDSVLNPAHTTPLWPFEKPGFDKNQQLETSSAKADPDGSIEEIRSYLENNVTDKKAKVVNKLTFQDETDVSSDIRFNHFFILPAQAGAIPVAITNGFYSFNSADFTPDGKQLILSGDVDSVQNADRSLENEIFLVNTDGSHLRKLLGEKGKTFGAPEISPSGKWLAFQYGTTSFVNIPALGIMPLNGTAKDIITIPVDRSKAGLTWSNDEKYIYFTAQSNGGQPLYRIDIKTMQAEQLTDYNSGITSFDIKNSKLVYAKTEVANPYEIYLSDVTAKNSKRISSFNYDWVQKKQLSFPEKKTFTNNKGQMIEYWVMKPHNYQAGNKFPLLLNIHGGPSAMWGPGETSMWHEFQFWCSKGYGVVYCNPRGSGGYGLDFLRANINDWGTGPTSDVLTALDKAVAEGWADTSKLVVTGGSYAGYLVAWIIAHDHRFKAACSQRGVYDLATFFGEGNAWRLVPNYFGGYPWEANTKAILERESPITYVKDITTPYIIFHGDNDRRTGFVQSEMLYRSLKVLGRPVEYVRHAGGTHELTRSGNNRQRIDQMLRTWEFFDRWVK
;
A
#
# COMPACT_ATOMS: atom_id res chain seq x y z
N MET A 1 61.71 -75.35 -3.20
CA MET A 1 61.72 -73.87 -3.47
C MET A 1 60.29 -73.40 -3.53
N ARG A 2 59.80 -72.78 -2.45
CA ARG A 2 58.48 -72.21 -2.38
C ARG A 2 58.58 -70.71 -2.67
N LYS A 3 57.82 -70.18 -3.66
CA LYS A 3 57.70 -68.74 -3.98
C LYS A 3 56.66 -68.15 -3.10
N PRO A 4 56.80 -66.91 -2.51
CA PRO A 4 55.76 -66.21 -1.79
C PRO A 4 54.86 -65.48 -2.79
N ILE A 5 53.54 -65.59 -2.59
CA ILE A 5 52.50 -64.78 -3.24
C ILE A 5 52.35 -63.54 -2.41
N ILE A 6 52.62 -62.37 -3.01
CA ILE A 6 52.34 -61.04 -2.44
C ILE A 6 50.96 -60.64 -2.90
N THR A 7 50.03 -60.61 -1.98
CA THR A 7 48.63 -60.09 -2.22
C THR A 7 48.63 -58.58 -1.98
N PHE A 8 48.41 -57.82 -3.06
CA PHE A 8 48.19 -56.34 -2.99
C PHE A 8 46.76 -56.05 -2.58
N PHE A 9 46.56 -55.49 -1.39
CA PHE A 9 45.27 -54.93 -0.97
C PHE A 9 45.17 -53.52 -1.53
N ILE A 10 44.31 -53.32 -2.52
CA ILE A 10 43.93 -51.96 -3.01
C ILE A 10 42.84 -51.43 -2.09
N LEU A 11 43.16 -50.42 -1.26
CA LEU A 11 42.24 -49.68 -0.42
C LEU A 11 41.49 -48.68 -1.30
N PHE A 12 40.23 -48.94 -1.64
CA PHE A 12 39.34 -47.96 -2.26
C PHE A 12 38.91 -46.93 -1.19
N ILE A 13 39.54 -45.77 -1.17
CA ILE A 13 39.06 -44.61 -0.42
C ILE A 13 37.94 -43.96 -1.25
N SER A 14 36.69 -44.22 -0.89
CA SER A 14 35.53 -43.51 -1.43
C SER A 14 35.51 -42.08 -0.86
N VAL A 15 36.01 -41.13 -1.62
CA VAL A 15 35.85 -39.73 -1.33
C VAL A 15 34.38 -39.38 -1.62
N PHE A 16 33.55 -39.34 -0.60
CA PHE A 16 32.23 -38.69 -0.70
C PHE A 16 32.43 -37.18 -0.88
N VAL A 17 32.49 -36.73 -2.12
CA VAL A 17 32.34 -35.31 -2.45
C VAL A 17 30.88 -34.98 -2.17
N PHE A 18 30.61 -34.41 -1.02
CA PHE A 18 29.36 -33.67 -0.81
C PHE A 18 29.37 -32.51 -1.81
N ALA A 19 28.76 -32.71 -2.95
CA ALA A 19 28.41 -31.59 -3.83
C ALA A 19 27.49 -30.71 -3.04
N GLN A 20 28.02 -29.66 -2.40
CA GLN A 20 27.23 -28.57 -1.89
C GLN A 20 26.43 -28.03 -3.08
N ASN A 21 25.11 -28.26 -3.12
CA ASN A 21 24.28 -27.77 -4.20
C ASN A 21 24.52 -26.26 -4.33
N ALA A 22 25.16 -25.84 -5.41
CA ALA A 22 25.45 -24.46 -5.69
C ALA A 22 24.11 -23.71 -5.71
N LYS A 23 24.01 -22.62 -4.95
CA LYS A 23 22.79 -21.78 -4.90
C LYS A 23 22.49 -21.21 -6.29
N GLU A 24 21.23 -21.24 -6.67
CA GLU A 24 20.77 -20.72 -7.95
C GLU A 24 20.65 -19.19 -7.93
N PRO A 25 20.95 -18.47 -9.04
CA PRO A 25 20.62 -17.07 -9.16
C PRO A 25 19.11 -16.85 -9.13
N VAL A 26 18.67 -15.66 -8.70
CA VAL A 26 17.25 -15.28 -8.74
C VAL A 26 16.82 -15.09 -10.20
N LYS A 27 15.70 -15.75 -10.58
CA LYS A 27 15.10 -15.68 -11.92
C LYS A 27 13.92 -14.71 -11.92
N VAL A 28 13.59 -14.16 -13.08
CA VAL A 28 12.41 -13.27 -13.22
C VAL A 28 11.12 -13.95 -12.75
N THR A 29 10.98 -15.27 -13.01
CA THR A 29 9.80 -16.05 -12.61
C THR A 29 9.74 -16.40 -11.12
N ASP A 30 10.82 -16.18 -10.36
CA ASP A 30 10.79 -16.43 -8.91
C ASP A 30 9.84 -15.47 -8.18
N MET A 31 9.50 -14.31 -8.79
CA MET A 31 8.44 -13.43 -8.28
C MET A 31 7.10 -14.16 -8.10
N LEU A 32 6.80 -15.14 -8.96
CA LEU A 32 5.56 -15.92 -8.90
C LEU A 32 5.51 -16.88 -7.69
N LYS A 33 6.64 -17.13 -7.04
CA LYS A 33 6.73 -17.98 -5.85
C LYS A 33 6.57 -17.21 -4.55
N ILE A 34 6.70 -15.90 -4.58
CA ILE A 34 6.61 -15.06 -3.38
C ILE A 34 5.20 -15.13 -2.83
N LYS A 35 5.07 -15.56 -1.59
CA LYS A 35 3.83 -15.52 -0.81
C LYS A 35 3.93 -14.35 0.15
N SER A 36 3.09 -13.34 -0.03
CA SER A 36 3.01 -12.23 0.92
C SER A 36 2.05 -12.56 2.07
N ILE A 37 2.37 -12.05 3.26
CA ILE A 37 1.65 -12.34 4.49
C ILE A 37 1.21 -11.03 5.14
N GLY A 38 -0.06 -10.97 5.57
CA GLY A 38 -0.62 -9.81 6.25
C GLY A 38 -1.83 -10.17 7.10
N GLY A 39 -2.42 -9.17 7.77
CA GLY A 39 -3.62 -9.34 8.57
C GLY A 39 -3.46 -10.30 9.74
N VAL A 40 -2.30 -10.27 10.42
CA VAL A 40 -2.03 -11.11 11.60
C VAL A 40 -2.96 -10.71 12.74
N THR A 41 -3.67 -11.68 13.30
CA THR A 41 -4.51 -11.51 14.48
C THR A 41 -4.39 -12.73 15.41
N LEU A 42 -4.42 -12.50 16.72
CA LEU A 42 -4.35 -13.52 17.75
C LEU A 42 -5.73 -13.82 18.35
N SER A 43 -5.98 -15.07 18.70
CA SER A 43 -7.07 -15.42 19.61
C SER A 43 -6.88 -14.73 20.96
N ASN A 44 -7.97 -14.44 21.67
CA ASN A 44 -7.91 -13.74 22.96
C ASN A 44 -7.05 -14.47 24.02
N ASP A 45 -7.01 -15.80 23.97
CA ASP A 45 -6.14 -16.61 24.81
C ASP A 45 -4.68 -16.65 24.33
N GLY A 46 -4.38 -16.03 23.19
CA GLY A 46 -3.05 -16.02 22.57
C GLY A 46 -2.57 -17.38 22.08
N SER A 47 -3.43 -18.40 21.98
CA SER A 47 -3.03 -19.77 21.60
C SER A 47 -2.94 -19.98 20.10
N LYS A 48 -3.62 -19.15 19.30
CA LYS A 48 -3.69 -19.25 17.83
C LYS A 48 -3.41 -17.90 17.19
N ALA A 49 -2.64 -17.91 16.10
CA ALA A 49 -2.49 -16.77 15.21
C ALA A 49 -3.15 -17.08 13.86
N ILE A 50 -3.94 -16.15 13.37
CA ILE A 50 -4.57 -16.20 12.03
C ILE A 50 -4.01 -15.08 11.18
N PHE A 51 -3.83 -15.35 9.91
CA PHE A 51 -3.26 -14.40 8.95
C PHE A 51 -3.69 -14.74 7.51
N THR A 52 -3.57 -13.78 6.63
CA THR A 52 -3.82 -13.95 5.20
C THR A 52 -2.52 -14.19 4.45
N VAL A 53 -2.50 -15.19 3.60
CA VAL A 53 -1.41 -15.46 2.65
C VAL A 53 -1.92 -15.18 1.23
N THR A 54 -1.25 -14.28 0.52
CA THR A 54 -1.49 -14.01 -0.90
C THR A 54 -0.47 -14.76 -1.73
N ALA A 55 -0.94 -15.65 -2.58
CA ALA A 55 -0.13 -16.40 -3.54
C ALA A 55 -0.46 -15.94 -4.97
N ILE A 56 0.48 -16.17 -5.88
CA ILE A 56 0.29 -15.99 -7.32
C ILE A 56 0.08 -17.37 -7.92
N GLU A 57 -1.06 -17.62 -8.53
CA GLU A 57 -1.45 -18.89 -9.11
C GLU A 57 -1.74 -18.75 -10.62
N PRO A 58 -1.55 -19.80 -11.42
CA PRO A 58 -2.01 -19.79 -12.82
C PRO A 58 -3.50 -19.45 -12.92
N ASP A 59 -3.89 -18.66 -13.92
CA ASP A 59 -5.27 -18.30 -14.13
C ASP A 59 -5.89 -19.13 -15.28
N GLY A 60 -6.53 -20.22 -14.89
CA GLY A 60 -7.14 -21.17 -15.82
C GLY A 60 -6.13 -21.86 -16.76
N ASP A 61 -6.60 -22.21 -17.95
CA ASP A 61 -5.80 -22.93 -18.96
C ASP A 61 -4.98 -21.99 -19.87
N THR A 62 -5.06 -20.69 -19.67
CA THR A 62 -4.34 -19.71 -20.47
C THR A 62 -2.88 -19.66 -20.06
N LYS A 63 -1.99 -20.07 -20.96
CA LYS A 63 -0.54 -20.10 -20.70
C LYS A 63 -0.02 -18.71 -20.37
N TRP A 64 0.74 -18.63 -19.25
CA TRP A 64 1.38 -17.41 -18.75
C TRP A 64 0.42 -16.36 -18.13
N GLU A 65 -0.86 -16.67 -17.94
CA GLU A 65 -1.76 -15.82 -17.15
C GLU A 65 -1.77 -16.25 -15.69
N TYR A 66 -1.83 -15.27 -14.79
CA TYR A 66 -1.72 -15.47 -13.35
C TYR A 66 -2.66 -14.55 -12.59
N LYS A 67 -3.17 -15.05 -11.48
CA LYS A 67 -4.01 -14.28 -10.56
C LYS A 67 -3.46 -14.30 -9.13
N TYR A 68 -3.80 -13.28 -8.36
CA TYR A 68 -3.55 -13.25 -6.93
C TYR A 68 -4.69 -13.96 -6.20
N VAL A 69 -4.33 -14.88 -5.31
CA VAL A 69 -5.28 -15.66 -4.51
C VAL A 69 -4.95 -15.46 -3.03
N ASN A 70 -5.93 -14.97 -2.29
CA ASN A 70 -5.82 -14.79 -0.85
C ASN A 70 -6.43 -15.98 -0.13
N GLN A 71 -5.69 -16.58 0.79
CA GLN A 71 -6.18 -17.65 1.65
C GLN A 71 -5.87 -17.35 3.12
N ILE A 72 -6.76 -17.76 4.00
CA ILE A 72 -6.60 -17.59 5.44
C ILE A 72 -5.94 -18.83 6.01
N TRP A 73 -4.91 -18.58 6.81
CA TRP A 73 -4.11 -19.59 7.49
C TRP A 73 -4.14 -19.39 8.99
N MET A 74 -3.88 -20.46 9.72
CA MET A 74 -3.78 -20.48 11.17
C MET A 74 -2.52 -21.22 11.60
N VAL A 75 -1.88 -20.76 12.66
CA VAL A 75 -0.77 -21.45 13.34
C VAL A 75 -0.97 -21.41 14.84
N ALA A 76 -0.67 -22.51 15.55
CA ALA A 76 -0.59 -22.50 16.99
C ALA A 76 0.63 -21.70 17.46
N THR A 77 0.47 -20.95 18.55
CA THR A 77 1.57 -20.17 19.13
C THR A 77 2.39 -20.98 20.16
N ASP A 78 2.49 -22.28 19.95
CA ASP A 78 3.37 -23.18 20.69
C ASP A 78 4.80 -23.21 20.13
N GLY A 79 4.98 -22.64 18.94
CA GLY A 79 6.25 -22.56 18.23
C GLY A 79 6.70 -23.87 17.59
N ASN A 80 5.91 -24.92 17.56
CA ASN A 80 6.25 -26.25 17.07
C ASN A 80 5.29 -26.74 15.97
N THR A 81 4.05 -26.26 15.97
CA THR A 81 3.01 -26.66 15.02
C THR A 81 3.16 -25.89 13.71
N ALA A 82 3.14 -26.56 12.57
CA ALA A 82 3.17 -25.92 11.25
C ALA A 82 1.85 -25.20 10.95
N PRO A 83 1.87 -24.09 10.15
CA PRO A 83 0.66 -23.42 9.73
C PRO A 83 -0.29 -24.34 8.96
N LYS A 84 -1.59 -24.20 9.21
CA LYS A 84 -2.68 -24.90 8.51
C LYS A 84 -3.52 -23.91 7.72
N GLN A 85 -3.84 -24.24 6.46
CA GLN A 85 -4.76 -23.48 5.65
C GLN A 85 -6.20 -23.71 6.13
N ILE A 86 -6.96 -22.62 6.32
CA ILE A 86 -8.35 -22.66 6.82
C ILE A 86 -9.33 -22.53 5.66
N THR A 87 -9.03 -21.66 4.67
CA THR A 87 -9.91 -21.47 3.50
C THR A 87 -9.29 -22.10 2.25
N GLY A 88 -10.11 -22.53 1.31
CA GLY A 88 -9.70 -23.33 0.18
C GLY A 88 -9.99 -22.69 -1.20
N LYS A 89 -11.06 -23.06 -1.87
CA LYS A 89 -11.30 -22.85 -3.30
C LYS A 89 -11.27 -21.38 -3.77
N GLU A 90 -11.82 -20.46 -2.99
CA GLU A 90 -12.04 -19.08 -3.42
C GLU A 90 -11.21 -18.14 -2.57
N SER A 91 -10.81 -17.03 -3.17
CA SER A 91 -10.08 -15.97 -2.47
C SER A 91 -10.87 -15.51 -1.25
N SER A 92 -10.21 -15.49 -0.09
CA SER A 92 -10.79 -15.17 1.22
C SER A 92 -9.87 -14.20 1.95
N SER A 93 -10.45 -13.18 2.59
CA SER A 93 -9.71 -12.08 3.21
C SER A 93 -10.38 -11.57 4.48
N GLN A 94 -9.76 -10.61 5.15
CA GLN A 94 -10.28 -9.89 6.32
C GLN A 94 -10.74 -10.84 7.45
N PRO A 95 -9.86 -11.70 7.97
CA PRO A 95 -10.21 -12.62 9.04
C PRO A 95 -10.48 -11.90 10.36
N ALA A 96 -11.50 -12.34 11.08
CA ALA A 96 -11.82 -11.91 12.44
C ALA A 96 -12.18 -13.12 13.32
N ILE A 97 -11.39 -13.38 14.37
CA ILE A 97 -11.59 -14.48 15.30
C ILE A 97 -12.68 -14.11 16.30
N SER A 98 -13.60 -15.02 16.59
CA SER A 98 -14.57 -14.84 17.67
C SER A 98 -13.87 -14.73 19.04
N PRO A 99 -14.43 -13.99 20.01
CA PRO A 99 -13.82 -13.82 21.34
C PRO A 99 -13.53 -15.13 22.08
N ASP A 100 -14.30 -16.18 21.84
CA ASP A 100 -14.11 -17.51 22.41
C ASP A 100 -13.08 -18.38 21.64
N GLY A 101 -12.53 -17.86 20.52
CA GLY A 101 -11.52 -18.53 19.69
C GLY A 101 -12.04 -19.74 18.90
N ARG A 102 -13.38 -19.92 18.75
CA ARG A 102 -13.98 -21.09 18.10
C ARG A 102 -14.40 -20.87 16.67
N GLN A 103 -14.71 -19.64 16.29
CA GLN A 103 -15.18 -19.29 14.95
C GLN A 103 -14.32 -18.23 14.30
N LEU A 104 -14.30 -18.22 12.99
CA LEU A 104 -13.67 -17.21 12.14
C LEU A 104 -14.72 -16.60 11.23
N ALA A 105 -14.90 -15.29 11.32
CA ALA A 105 -15.58 -14.49 10.30
C ALA A 105 -14.56 -14.03 9.25
N PHE A 106 -14.95 -14.04 7.98
CA PHE A 106 -14.08 -13.59 6.88
C PHE A 106 -14.90 -13.16 5.68
N VAL A 107 -14.26 -12.46 4.73
CA VAL A 107 -14.90 -11.97 3.52
C VAL A 107 -14.54 -12.85 2.33
N ARG A 108 -15.58 -13.17 1.54
CA ARG A 108 -15.49 -13.84 0.25
C ARG A 108 -16.50 -13.24 -0.72
N THR A 109 -16.21 -13.27 -2.01
CA THR A 109 -17.16 -12.83 -3.04
C THR A 109 -18.25 -13.88 -3.24
N ALA A 110 -19.51 -13.45 -3.15
CA ALA A 110 -20.70 -14.24 -3.50
C ALA A 110 -21.63 -13.35 -4.34
N ASP A 111 -22.17 -13.88 -5.42
CA ASP A 111 -23.03 -13.15 -6.36
C ASP A 111 -22.42 -11.81 -6.83
N GLY A 112 -21.12 -11.80 -7.08
CA GLY A 112 -20.36 -10.63 -7.55
C GLY A 112 -20.11 -9.55 -6.50
N LYS A 113 -20.43 -9.79 -5.22
CA LYS A 113 -20.24 -8.83 -4.11
C LYS A 113 -19.51 -9.47 -2.94
N PRO A 114 -18.70 -8.69 -2.18
CA PRO A 114 -18.13 -9.17 -0.93
C PRO A 114 -19.25 -9.50 0.06
N GLN A 115 -19.13 -10.65 0.73
CA GLN A 115 -20.06 -11.10 1.77
C GLN A 115 -19.26 -11.73 2.92
N ILE A 116 -19.84 -11.73 4.12
CA ILE A 116 -19.24 -12.34 5.30
C ILE A 116 -19.63 -13.81 5.39
N PHE A 117 -18.64 -14.63 5.65
CA PHE A 117 -18.76 -16.06 5.91
C PHE A 117 -18.27 -16.37 7.31
N LEU A 118 -18.82 -17.44 7.91
CA LEU A 118 -18.36 -18.01 9.17
C LEU A 118 -17.84 -19.42 8.94
N ILE A 119 -16.73 -19.77 9.61
CA ILE A 119 -16.20 -21.14 9.64
C ILE A 119 -15.76 -21.51 11.06
N PRO A 120 -16.09 -22.72 11.57
CA PRO A 120 -15.52 -23.22 12.82
C PRO A 120 -14.01 -23.47 12.67
N LEU A 121 -13.20 -23.09 13.67
CA LEU A 121 -11.74 -23.27 13.64
C LEU A 121 -11.27 -24.70 13.96
N ASP A 122 -12.13 -25.52 14.52
CA ASP A 122 -11.89 -26.95 14.79
C ASP A 122 -12.24 -27.87 13.63
N GLY A 123 -12.85 -27.32 12.56
CA GLY A 123 -13.20 -28.01 11.32
C GLY A 123 -14.66 -27.82 10.97
N GLY A 124 -14.98 -28.01 9.69
CA GLY A 124 -16.32 -27.84 9.14
C GLY A 124 -16.32 -27.03 7.85
N GLU A 125 -17.50 -26.76 7.32
CA GLU A 125 -17.69 -25.96 6.11
C GLU A 125 -18.00 -24.49 6.47
N ALA A 126 -17.57 -23.59 5.62
CA ALA A 126 -17.91 -22.19 5.74
C ALA A 126 -19.38 -21.95 5.35
N ILE A 127 -20.11 -21.24 6.20
CA ILE A 127 -21.48 -20.80 5.92
C ILE A 127 -21.51 -19.32 5.58
N GLN A 128 -22.30 -18.94 4.58
CA GLN A 128 -22.53 -17.53 4.24
C GLN A 128 -23.43 -16.90 5.31
N LEU A 129 -22.91 -15.87 6.02
CA LEU A 129 -23.64 -15.16 7.05
C LEU A 129 -24.48 -14.02 6.45
N THR A 130 -23.89 -13.23 5.54
CA THR A 130 -24.56 -12.08 4.93
C THR A 130 -24.95 -12.32 3.47
N LYS A 131 -26.13 -11.80 3.08
CA LYS A 131 -26.57 -11.63 1.69
C LYS A 131 -27.00 -10.17 1.50
N TYR A 132 -26.12 -9.25 1.90
CA TYR A 132 -26.46 -7.83 1.91
C TYR A 132 -26.37 -7.26 0.49
N LYS A 133 -27.42 -6.54 0.06
CA LYS A 133 -27.59 -6.08 -1.33
C LYS A 133 -26.46 -5.15 -1.82
N TYR A 134 -25.76 -4.49 -0.92
CA TYR A 134 -24.63 -3.59 -1.24
C TYR A 134 -23.26 -4.22 -0.99
N GLY A 135 -23.22 -5.47 -0.50
CA GLY A 135 -22.01 -6.15 -0.05
C GLY A 135 -21.70 -5.90 1.43
N ALA A 136 -20.86 -6.73 2.03
CA ALA A 136 -20.46 -6.66 3.43
C ALA A 136 -18.95 -6.94 3.55
N GLY A 137 -18.24 -6.07 4.27
CA GLY A 137 -16.80 -6.17 4.51
C GLY A 137 -16.39 -5.81 5.93
N THR A 138 -15.11 -5.94 6.24
CA THR A 138 -14.50 -5.56 7.52
C THR A 138 -15.22 -6.12 8.77
N PRO A 139 -15.45 -7.45 8.86
CA PRO A 139 -16.15 -8.03 9.99
C PRO A 139 -15.39 -7.81 11.30
N LYS A 140 -16.13 -7.44 12.37
CA LYS A 140 -15.61 -7.37 13.74
C LYS A 140 -16.62 -7.97 14.70
N TRP A 141 -16.17 -8.81 15.63
CA TRP A 141 -17.01 -9.42 16.64
C TRP A 141 -17.32 -8.45 17.78
N SER A 142 -18.55 -8.49 18.29
CA SER A 142 -18.85 -7.89 19.58
C SER A 142 -18.05 -8.58 20.70
N PRO A 143 -17.70 -7.91 21.80
CA PRO A 143 -16.93 -8.48 22.91
C PRO A 143 -17.56 -9.76 23.52
N ASP A 144 -18.88 -9.91 23.48
CA ASP A 144 -19.60 -11.07 23.94
C ASP A 144 -19.72 -12.20 22.90
N GLY A 145 -19.22 -11.98 21.67
CA GLY A 145 -19.23 -12.96 20.59
C GLY A 145 -20.59 -13.23 19.95
N LYS A 146 -21.62 -12.46 20.28
CA LYS A 146 -22.98 -12.72 19.76
C LYS A 146 -23.34 -11.99 18.50
N GLN A 147 -22.61 -10.91 18.18
CA GLN A 147 -22.89 -10.04 17.05
C GLN A 147 -21.65 -9.80 16.22
N LEU A 148 -21.86 -9.44 14.96
CA LEU A 148 -20.84 -8.96 14.05
C LEU A 148 -21.19 -7.55 13.56
N LEU A 149 -20.20 -6.68 13.65
CA LEU A 149 -20.16 -5.38 12.98
C LEU A 149 -19.59 -5.57 11.58
N PHE A 150 -20.14 -4.89 10.57
CA PHE A 150 -19.57 -4.87 9.23
C PHE A 150 -19.80 -3.53 8.52
N SER A 151 -19.01 -3.25 7.49
CA SER A 151 -19.16 -2.07 6.65
C SER A 151 -19.78 -2.42 5.30
N SER A 152 -20.46 -1.43 4.70
CA SER A 152 -20.95 -1.50 3.33
C SER A 152 -20.86 -0.13 2.66
N SER A 153 -20.44 -0.10 1.38
CA SER A 153 -20.35 1.11 0.58
C SER A 153 -21.55 1.25 -0.33
N ILE A 154 -22.28 2.36 -0.23
CA ILE A 154 -23.59 2.57 -0.88
C ILE A 154 -23.51 3.82 -1.75
N GLY A 155 -23.92 3.72 -3.01
CA GLY A 155 -23.98 4.84 -3.93
C GLY A 155 -25.08 5.85 -3.56
N LEU A 156 -24.87 7.13 -3.88
CA LEU A 156 -25.85 8.19 -3.62
C LEU A 156 -27.22 7.84 -4.22
N LYS A 157 -27.27 7.36 -5.46
CA LYS A 157 -28.52 7.00 -6.14
C LYS A 157 -29.28 5.87 -5.44
N ASP A 158 -28.56 4.89 -4.91
CA ASP A 158 -29.15 3.81 -4.13
C ASP A 158 -29.64 4.31 -2.78
N LEU A 159 -28.85 5.14 -2.12
CA LEU A 159 -29.18 5.68 -0.80
C LEU A 159 -30.42 6.57 -0.83
N LEU A 160 -30.60 7.40 -1.87
CA LEU A 160 -31.80 8.22 -2.05
C LEU A 160 -33.10 7.39 -2.09
N LYS A 161 -33.02 6.14 -2.58
CA LYS A 161 -34.17 5.24 -2.76
C LYS A 161 -34.28 4.19 -1.63
N ASP A 162 -33.31 4.12 -0.74
CA ASP A 162 -33.25 3.06 0.28
C ASP A 162 -34.21 3.39 1.43
N SER A 163 -35.26 2.56 1.62
CA SER A 163 -36.27 2.77 2.66
C SER A 163 -35.77 2.48 4.09
N VAL A 164 -34.61 1.83 4.26
CA VAL A 164 -34.01 1.55 5.57
C VAL A 164 -33.04 2.64 5.96
N LEU A 165 -32.15 3.04 5.05
CA LEU A 165 -31.10 4.04 5.31
C LEU A 165 -31.56 5.47 5.12
N ASN A 166 -32.61 5.67 4.34
CA ASN A 166 -33.24 6.96 4.05
C ASN A 166 -34.77 6.82 4.02
N PRO A 167 -35.43 6.47 5.14
CA PRO A 167 -36.85 6.15 5.17
C PRO A 167 -37.77 7.36 4.80
N ALA A 168 -37.28 8.57 5.00
CA ALA A 168 -38.01 9.80 4.63
C ALA A 168 -37.73 10.24 3.19
N HIS A 169 -36.93 9.51 2.42
CA HIS A 169 -36.51 9.85 1.06
C HIS A 169 -36.00 11.29 0.92
N THR A 170 -35.27 11.76 1.92
CA THR A 170 -34.65 13.10 1.92
C THR A 170 -33.48 13.17 0.96
N THR A 171 -33.12 14.36 0.53
CA THR A 171 -31.90 14.68 -0.19
C THR A 171 -30.83 15.17 0.78
N PRO A 172 -29.51 15.11 0.41
CA PRO A 172 -28.45 15.66 1.24
C PRO A 172 -28.66 17.16 1.48
N LEU A 173 -28.22 17.65 2.64
CA LEU A 173 -28.26 19.08 2.98
C LEU A 173 -27.14 19.86 2.24
N TRP A 174 -25.99 19.22 2.00
CA TRP A 174 -24.93 19.81 1.19
C TRP A 174 -25.31 19.83 -0.29
N PRO A 175 -24.88 20.83 -1.09
CA PRO A 175 -25.25 20.95 -2.48
C PRO A 175 -24.54 19.91 -3.34
N PHE A 176 -25.32 19.15 -4.11
CA PHE A 176 -24.79 18.34 -5.20
C PHE A 176 -24.58 19.24 -6.43
N GLU A 177 -23.35 19.48 -6.80
CA GLU A 177 -22.99 20.45 -7.82
C GLU A 177 -23.36 20.02 -9.23
N LYS A 178 -24.55 20.39 -9.69
CA LYS A 178 -24.98 20.24 -11.08
C LYS A 178 -25.36 21.59 -11.63
N PRO A 179 -24.60 22.18 -12.58
CA PRO A 179 -24.88 23.52 -13.11
C PRO A 179 -26.26 23.67 -13.65
N GLY A 180 -26.92 24.79 -13.36
CA GLY A 180 -28.27 25.12 -13.81
C GLY A 180 -29.41 24.53 -12.97
N PHE A 181 -29.11 23.81 -11.90
CA PHE A 181 -30.09 23.35 -10.92
C PHE A 181 -29.86 24.04 -9.58
N ASP A 182 -30.92 24.49 -8.95
CA ASP A 182 -30.86 25.04 -7.61
C ASP A 182 -30.79 23.91 -6.58
N LYS A 183 -29.84 24.02 -5.63
CA LYS A 183 -29.66 23.05 -4.55
C LYS A 183 -29.59 21.62 -5.10
N ASN A 184 -30.50 20.74 -4.67
CA ASN A 184 -30.52 19.31 -4.98
C ASN A 184 -31.74 18.87 -5.79
N GLN A 185 -32.42 19.79 -6.49
CA GLN A 185 -33.61 19.48 -7.30
C GLN A 185 -33.41 18.36 -8.31
N GLN A 186 -32.21 18.26 -8.89
CA GLN A 186 -31.86 17.17 -9.82
C GLN A 186 -31.78 15.77 -9.18
N LEU A 187 -31.78 15.68 -7.86
CA LEU A 187 -31.78 14.40 -7.12
C LEU A 187 -33.20 13.87 -6.86
N GLU A 188 -34.23 14.69 -7.12
CA GLU A 188 -35.62 14.26 -7.04
C GLU A 188 -35.93 13.25 -8.17
N THR A 189 -36.67 12.22 -7.82
CA THR A 189 -36.98 11.14 -8.78
C THR A 189 -38.05 11.63 -9.76
N SER A 190 -37.77 11.67 -11.05
CA SER A 190 -38.76 11.92 -12.07
C SER A 190 -39.60 10.64 -12.33
N SER A 191 -40.93 10.80 -12.43
CA SER A 191 -41.86 9.74 -12.89
C SER A 191 -42.12 9.80 -14.40
N ALA A 192 -41.50 10.72 -15.13
CA ALA A 192 -41.69 10.90 -16.55
C ALA A 192 -41.20 9.67 -17.33
N LYS A 193 -41.95 9.24 -18.33
CA LYS A 193 -41.52 8.17 -19.25
C LYS A 193 -40.41 8.73 -20.13
N ALA A 194 -39.36 7.92 -20.32
CA ALA A 194 -38.21 8.31 -21.13
C ALA A 194 -38.62 8.45 -22.61
N ASP A 195 -38.42 9.62 -23.18
CA ASP A 195 -38.65 9.90 -24.61
C ASP A 195 -37.60 10.95 -25.07
N PRO A 196 -36.76 10.63 -26.08
CA PRO A 196 -35.79 11.60 -26.61
C PRO A 196 -36.39 12.74 -27.37
N ASP A 197 -37.66 12.64 -27.81
CA ASP A 197 -38.38 13.64 -28.59
C ASP A 197 -39.54 14.30 -27.79
N GLY A 198 -39.65 13.99 -26.48
CA GLY A 198 -40.69 14.41 -25.61
C GLY A 198 -40.42 15.74 -24.91
N SER A 199 -41.12 15.96 -23.81
CA SER A 199 -40.94 17.11 -22.91
C SER A 199 -39.52 17.08 -22.28
N ILE A 200 -39.11 18.19 -21.65
CA ILE A 200 -37.80 18.25 -20.99
C ILE A 200 -37.68 17.22 -19.86
N GLU A 201 -38.75 16.88 -19.18
CA GLU A 201 -38.80 15.85 -18.13
C GLU A 201 -38.60 14.45 -18.72
N GLU A 202 -39.23 14.17 -19.86
CA GLU A 202 -39.09 12.90 -20.59
C GLU A 202 -37.68 12.75 -21.19
N ILE A 203 -37.11 13.83 -21.73
CA ILE A 203 -35.71 13.89 -22.20
C ILE A 203 -34.76 13.66 -21.03
N ARG A 204 -34.96 14.28 -19.86
CA ARG A 204 -34.14 14.03 -18.65
C ARG A 204 -34.18 12.58 -18.21
N SER A 205 -35.35 11.94 -18.26
CA SER A 205 -35.52 10.55 -17.96
C SER A 205 -34.75 9.63 -18.98
N TYR A 206 -34.79 9.97 -20.26
CA TYR A 206 -34.02 9.29 -21.30
C TYR A 206 -32.49 9.41 -21.07
N LEU A 207 -32.01 10.60 -20.74
CA LEU A 207 -30.60 10.83 -20.46
C LEU A 207 -30.14 10.08 -19.21
N GLU A 208 -30.99 9.97 -18.19
CA GLU A 208 -30.68 9.21 -16.98
C GLU A 208 -30.62 7.69 -17.26
N ASN A 209 -31.46 7.17 -18.14
CA ASN A 209 -31.36 5.78 -18.60
C ASN A 209 -30.03 5.53 -19.31
N ASN A 210 -29.53 6.46 -20.13
CA ASN A 210 -28.24 6.34 -20.77
C ASN A 210 -27.08 6.26 -19.75
N VAL A 211 -27.16 6.94 -18.61
CA VAL A 211 -26.21 6.82 -17.52
C VAL A 211 -26.33 5.45 -16.84
N THR A 212 -27.56 5.01 -16.56
CA THR A 212 -27.83 3.70 -15.94
C THR A 212 -27.35 2.54 -16.82
N ASP A 213 -27.56 2.63 -18.12
CA ASP A 213 -27.14 1.65 -19.12
C ASP A 213 -25.66 1.80 -19.55
N LYS A 214 -24.90 2.63 -18.87
CA LYS A 214 -23.47 2.89 -19.11
C LYS A 214 -23.16 3.39 -20.53
N LYS A 215 -24.11 4.06 -21.20
CA LYS A 215 -23.91 4.71 -22.50
C LYS A 215 -23.25 6.09 -22.35
N ALA A 216 -23.42 6.71 -21.19
CA ALA A 216 -22.75 7.94 -20.81
C ALA A 216 -22.27 7.89 -19.35
N LYS A 217 -21.13 8.52 -19.04
CA LYS A 217 -20.72 8.86 -17.68
C LYS A 217 -20.81 10.36 -17.52
N VAL A 218 -21.69 10.84 -16.64
CA VAL A 218 -21.84 12.25 -16.33
C VAL A 218 -21.14 12.53 -15.00
N VAL A 219 -20.09 13.32 -15.03
CA VAL A 219 -19.24 13.59 -13.87
C VAL A 219 -19.59 14.97 -13.30
N ASN A 220 -20.02 15.00 -12.05
CA ASN A 220 -20.37 16.22 -11.30
C ASN A 220 -19.66 16.28 -9.93
N LYS A 221 -18.59 15.50 -9.74
CA LYS A 221 -17.82 15.51 -8.51
C LYS A 221 -16.34 15.78 -8.79
N LEU A 222 -15.64 16.33 -7.82
CA LEU A 222 -14.24 16.72 -7.93
C LEU A 222 -13.32 15.48 -8.00
N THR A 223 -13.55 14.49 -7.13
CA THR A 223 -12.74 13.27 -7.03
C THR A 223 -13.37 12.13 -7.86
N PHE A 224 -13.46 12.33 -9.16
CA PHE A 224 -14.14 11.39 -10.07
C PHE A 224 -13.26 10.21 -10.54
N GLN A 225 -11.97 10.24 -10.26
CA GLN A 225 -11.03 9.18 -10.62
C GLN A 225 -10.49 8.48 -9.38
N ASP A 226 -10.41 7.17 -9.40
CA ASP A 226 -9.58 6.36 -8.52
C ASP A 226 -8.37 5.81 -9.29
N GLU A 227 -7.67 4.79 -8.76
CA GLU A 227 -6.47 4.21 -9.41
C GLU A 227 -6.77 3.53 -10.76
N THR A 228 -7.99 3.08 -10.98
CA THR A 228 -8.34 2.17 -12.08
C THR A 228 -9.62 2.53 -12.81
N ASP A 229 -10.49 3.34 -12.22
CA ASP A 229 -11.80 3.65 -12.78
C ASP A 229 -12.15 5.15 -12.72
N VAL A 230 -13.13 5.51 -13.52
CA VAL A 230 -13.80 6.81 -13.50
C VAL A 230 -15.21 6.59 -12.95
N SER A 231 -15.49 7.15 -11.79
CA SER A 231 -16.79 7.06 -11.12
C SER A 231 -17.48 8.40 -11.05
N SER A 232 -18.69 8.48 -11.56
CA SER A 232 -19.58 9.64 -11.40
C SER A 232 -20.39 9.59 -10.11
N ASP A 233 -20.41 8.44 -9.41
CA ASP A 233 -21.23 8.20 -8.24
C ASP A 233 -20.49 8.57 -6.95
N ILE A 234 -21.15 9.33 -6.06
CA ILE A 234 -20.68 9.56 -4.71
C ILE A 234 -21.11 8.34 -3.87
N ARG A 235 -20.18 7.77 -3.13
CA ARG A 235 -20.45 6.61 -2.28
C ARG A 235 -20.22 6.94 -0.83
N PHE A 236 -21.04 6.35 0.03
CA PHE A 236 -21.01 6.50 1.48
C PHE A 236 -20.77 5.15 2.12
N ASN A 237 -19.83 5.09 3.04
CA ASN A 237 -19.55 3.88 3.79
C ASN A 237 -20.30 3.92 5.13
N HIS A 238 -21.15 2.91 5.34
CA HIS A 238 -21.97 2.77 6.55
C HIS A 238 -21.68 1.49 7.29
N PHE A 239 -21.92 1.49 8.59
CA PHE A 239 -21.74 0.35 9.48
C PHE A 239 -23.06 -0.26 9.92
N PHE A 240 -23.05 -1.58 10.04
CA PHE A 240 -24.18 -2.44 10.36
C PHE A 240 -23.80 -3.45 11.41
N ILE A 241 -24.74 -3.83 12.25
CA ILE A 241 -24.61 -4.95 13.19
C ILE A 241 -25.64 -6.01 12.87
N LEU A 242 -25.26 -7.29 12.99
CA LEU A 242 -26.18 -8.41 12.88
C LEU A 242 -25.79 -9.49 13.90
N PRO A 243 -26.78 -10.29 14.42
CA PRO A 243 -26.48 -11.52 15.15
C PRO A 243 -25.58 -12.46 14.35
N ALA A 244 -24.63 -13.11 14.99
CA ALA A 244 -23.70 -14.07 14.38
C ALA A 244 -24.40 -15.41 14.04
N GLN A 245 -25.55 -15.33 13.38
CA GLN A 245 -26.41 -16.45 13.02
C GLN A 245 -26.88 -16.31 11.57
N ALA A 246 -26.87 -17.41 10.82
CA ALA A 246 -27.34 -17.43 9.45
C ALA A 246 -28.81 -16.96 9.34
N GLY A 247 -29.09 -16.11 8.34
CA GLY A 247 -30.42 -15.55 8.12
C GLY A 247 -30.77 -14.34 9.01
N ALA A 248 -29.85 -13.88 9.83
CA ALA A 248 -30.04 -12.66 10.62
C ALA A 248 -30.16 -11.42 9.72
N ILE A 249 -30.99 -10.46 10.15
CA ILE A 249 -31.21 -9.20 9.43
C ILE A 249 -30.28 -8.13 10.01
N PRO A 250 -29.45 -7.46 9.18
CA PRO A 250 -28.59 -6.40 9.63
C PRO A 250 -29.38 -5.17 10.09
N VAL A 251 -28.91 -4.55 11.17
CA VAL A 251 -29.38 -3.25 11.66
C VAL A 251 -28.35 -2.17 11.30
N ALA A 252 -28.78 -1.08 10.67
CA ALA A 252 -27.92 0.03 10.34
C ALA A 252 -27.58 0.83 11.62
N ILE A 253 -26.30 1.04 11.88
CA ILE A 253 -25.82 1.84 13.01
C ILE A 253 -25.55 3.26 12.58
N THR A 254 -25.09 3.43 11.33
CA THR A 254 -24.91 4.74 10.72
C THR A 254 -25.77 4.88 9.48
N ASN A 255 -26.21 6.09 9.19
CA ASN A 255 -27.06 6.42 8.06
C ASN A 255 -26.78 7.84 7.55
N GLY A 256 -27.56 8.32 6.58
CA GLY A 256 -27.45 9.65 6.02
C GLY A 256 -26.41 9.74 4.89
N PHE A 257 -26.17 10.97 4.45
CA PHE A 257 -25.27 11.25 3.32
C PHE A 257 -23.86 11.61 3.82
N TYR A 258 -23.29 10.72 4.64
CA TYR A 258 -22.00 10.83 5.30
C TYR A 258 -21.18 9.58 5.09
N SER A 259 -19.87 9.65 5.29
CA SER A 259 -18.98 8.49 5.16
C SER A 259 -18.23 8.23 6.46
N PHE A 260 -18.22 6.97 6.91
CA PHE A 260 -17.49 6.52 8.08
C PHE A 260 -16.36 5.58 7.65
N ASN A 261 -15.14 5.87 8.07
CA ASN A 261 -13.93 5.18 7.62
C ASN A 261 -13.57 3.96 8.48
N SER A 262 -13.87 4.02 9.78
CA SER A 262 -13.63 2.92 10.72
C SER A 262 -14.70 2.87 11.80
N ALA A 263 -14.91 1.67 12.35
CA ALA A 263 -15.73 1.44 13.52
C ALA A 263 -15.17 0.29 14.36
N ASP A 264 -15.29 0.36 15.69
CA ASP A 264 -14.98 -0.72 16.59
C ASP A 264 -15.88 -0.67 17.83
N PHE A 265 -16.09 -1.84 18.50
CA PHE A 265 -16.83 -1.90 19.74
C PHE A 265 -16.05 -1.28 20.91
N THR A 266 -16.75 -0.60 21.81
CA THR A 266 -16.22 -0.36 23.16
C THR A 266 -16.04 -1.70 23.89
N PRO A 267 -15.10 -1.82 24.85
CA PRO A 267 -14.85 -3.07 25.56
C PRO A 267 -16.07 -3.64 26.28
N ASP A 268 -17.02 -2.81 26.70
CA ASP A 268 -18.28 -3.22 27.31
C ASP A 268 -19.37 -3.63 26.30
N GLY A 269 -19.09 -3.48 25.00
CA GLY A 269 -19.98 -3.84 23.91
C GLY A 269 -21.24 -2.96 23.75
N LYS A 270 -21.34 -1.84 24.48
CA LYS A 270 -22.54 -0.99 24.44
C LYS A 270 -22.52 0.09 23.38
N GLN A 271 -21.33 0.52 22.98
CA GLN A 271 -21.13 1.58 21.99
C GLN A 271 -20.12 1.16 20.93
N LEU A 272 -20.07 1.93 19.86
CA LEU A 272 -19.02 1.89 18.86
C LEU A 272 -18.25 3.22 18.87
N ILE A 273 -16.92 3.12 18.73
CA ILE A 273 -16.08 4.24 18.34
C ILE A 273 -16.01 4.28 16.81
N LEU A 274 -16.22 5.44 16.22
CA LEU A 274 -16.24 5.64 14.77
C LEU A 274 -15.23 6.72 14.38
N SER A 275 -14.66 6.61 13.20
CA SER A 275 -14.06 7.76 12.52
C SER A 275 -14.80 8.02 11.22
N GLY A 276 -15.00 9.30 10.85
CA GLY A 276 -15.73 9.66 9.65
C GLY A 276 -15.86 11.17 9.48
N ASP A 277 -16.56 11.56 8.42
CA ASP A 277 -16.91 12.94 8.14
C ASP A 277 -18.44 13.06 8.12
N VAL A 278 -18.96 13.91 9.00
CA VAL A 278 -20.42 14.17 9.16
C VAL A 278 -20.72 15.65 8.89
N ASP A 279 -20.01 16.27 7.94
CA ASP A 279 -20.30 17.66 7.54
C ASP A 279 -21.58 17.70 6.68
N SER A 280 -22.57 18.47 7.13
CA SER A 280 -23.84 18.67 6.42
C SER A 280 -23.84 19.88 5.48
N VAL A 281 -22.79 20.70 5.47
CA VAL A 281 -22.71 21.96 4.73
C VAL A 281 -21.85 21.81 3.48
N GLN A 282 -20.72 21.15 3.60
CA GLN A 282 -19.78 20.94 2.51
C GLN A 282 -20.11 19.65 1.76
N ASN A 283 -20.00 19.66 0.43
CA ASN A 283 -20.11 18.46 -0.38
C ASN A 283 -19.10 17.42 0.10
N ALA A 284 -19.56 16.20 0.40
CA ALA A 284 -18.75 15.09 0.90
C ALA A 284 -17.55 14.75 -0.01
N ASP A 285 -17.63 15.06 -1.31
CA ASP A 285 -16.55 14.91 -2.27
C ASP A 285 -15.38 15.92 -2.08
N ARG A 286 -15.61 17.00 -1.36
CA ARG A 286 -14.62 18.07 -1.13
C ARG A 286 -14.00 18.05 0.26
N SER A 287 -14.67 17.44 1.22
CA SER A 287 -14.16 17.37 2.59
C SER A 287 -12.92 16.47 2.67
N LEU A 288 -11.91 16.94 3.40
CA LEU A 288 -10.71 16.20 3.75
C LEU A 288 -10.60 15.98 5.25
N GLU A 289 -11.56 16.51 5.98
CA GLU A 289 -11.63 16.40 7.42
C GLU A 289 -12.12 15.02 7.81
N ASN A 290 -11.71 14.56 8.95
CA ASN A 290 -12.18 13.34 9.56
C ASN A 290 -12.26 13.54 11.06
N GLU A 291 -13.29 13.02 11.68
CA GLU A 291 -13.65 13.25 13.06
C GLU A 291 -13.82 11.91 13.79
N ILE A 292 -13.86 11.94 15.12
CA ILE A 292 -14.08 10.74 15.93
C ILE A 292 -15.41 10.90 16.70
N PHE A 293 -16.21 9.81 16.68
CA PHE A 293 -17.54 9.75 17.27
C PHE A 293 -17.70 8.54 18.18
N LEU A 294 -18.65 8.61 19.11
CA LEU A 294 -19.28 7.48 19.78
C LEU A 294 -20.73 7.36 19.38
N VAL A 295 -21.23 6.15 19.22
CA VAL A 295 -22.64 5.83 18.94
C VAL A 295 -23.04 4.57 19.70
N ASN A 296 -24.28 4.48 20.14
CA ASN A 296 -24.79 3.24 20.74
C ASN A 296 -24.90 2.12 19.68
N THR A 297 -24.84 0.87 20.09
CA THR A 297 -24.96 -0.29 19.19
C THR A 297 -26.34 -0.47 18.54
N ASP A 298 -27.33 0.34 18.92
CA ASP A 298 -28.62 0.48 18.25
C ASP A 298 -28.67 1.65 17.24
N GLY A 299 -27.57 2.39 17.04
CA GLY A 299 -27.46 3.56 16.18
C GLY A 299 -27.92 4.88 16.83
N SER A 300 -28.41 4.85 18.08
CA SER A 300 -28.81 6.06 18.79
C SER A 300 -27.61 6.81 19.39
N HIS A 301 -27.81 8.10 19.71
CA HIS A 301 -26.85 8.94 20.44
C HIS A 301 -25.48 9.07 19.75
N LEU A 302 -25.47 9.28 18.42
CA LEU A 302 -24.22 9.66 17.71
C LEU A 302 -23.68 10.98 18.30
N ARG A 303 -22.50 10.90 18.93
CA ARG A 303 -21.86 12.04 19.60
C ARG A 303 -20.43 12.21 19.12
N LYS A 304 -20.10 13.40 18.63
CA LYS A 304 -18.74 13.79 18.27
C LYS A 304 -17.88 13.87 19.53
N LEU A 305 -16.74 13.18 19.52
CA LEU A 305 -15.69 13.28 20.53
C LEU A 305 -14.63 14.30 20.13
N LEU A 306 -14.11 14.17 18.90
CA LEU A 306 -13.04 15.00 18.36
C LEU A 306 -13.41 15.43 16.95
N GLY A 307 -13.14 16.68 16.64
CA GLY A 307 -13.29 17.30 15.32
C GLY A 307 -12.95 18.77 15.40
N GLU A 308 -12.18 19.24 14.42
CA GLU A 308 -11.77 20.64 14.30
C GLU A 308 -11.58 20.96 12.81
N LYS A 309 -12.08 22.11 12.37
CA LYS A 309 -11.97 22.57 10.97
C LYS A 309 -10.50 22.64 10.53
N GLY A 310 -10.19 22.08 9.36
CA GLY A 310 -8.83 22.01 8.80
C GLY A 310 -7.95 20.93 9.41
N LYS A 311 -8.51 20.10 10.29
CA LYS A 311 -7.80 18.96 10.88
C LYS A 311 -8.48 17.63 10.54
N THR A 312 -7.71 16.57 10.63
CA THR A 312 -8.17 15.18 10.50
C THR A 312 -7.83 14.43 11.77
N PHE A 313 -8.77 13.57 12.25
CA PHE A 313 -8.62 12.68 13.40
C PHE A 313 -8.95 11.27 12.94
N GLY A 314 -8.09 10.30 13.18
CA GLY A 314 -8.31 8.94 12.68
C GLY A 314 -7.62 7.87 13.51
N ALA A 315 -7.79 6.62 13.09
CA ALA A 315 -7.25 5.43 13.77
C ALA A 315 -7.54 5.42 15.28
N PRO A 316 -8.81 5.58 15.71
CA PRO A 316 -9.16 5.54 17.12
C PRO A 316 -9.01 4.12 17.67
N GLU A 317 -8.31 3.98 18.80
CA GLU A 317 -8.09 2.73 19.52
C GLU A 317 -8.42 2.92 21.01
N ILE A 318 -9.45 2.25 21.48
CA ILE A 318 -9.84 2.29 22.90
C ILE A 318 -8.98 1.31 23.69
N SER A 319 -8.51 1.73 24.86
CA SER A 319 -7.77 0.86 25.76
C SER A 319 -8.65 -0.30 26.31
N PRO A 320 -8.07 -1.46 26.69
CA PRO A 320 -8.82 -2.63 27.16
C PRO A 320 -9.81 -2.37 28.29
N SER A 321 -9.52 -1.43 29.19
CA SER A 321 -10.46 -1.04 30.27
C SER A 321 -11.54 -0.05 29.84
N GLY A 322 -11.47 0.51 28.61
CA GLY A 322 -12.36 1.56 28.15
C GLY A 322 -12.06 2.94 28.73
N LYS A 323 -10.93 3.15 29.42
CA LYS A 323 -10.61 4.41 30.07
C LYS A 323 -9.94 5.41 29.13
N TRP A 324 -9.13 4.95 28.20
CA TRP A 324 -8.30 5.76 27.32
C TRP A 324 -8.67 5.57 25.85
N LEU A 325 -8.50 6.63 25.07
CA LEU A 325 -8.55 6.64 23.63
C LEU A 325 -7.19 7.07 23.08
N ALA A 326 -6.58 6.24 22.23
CA ALA A 326 -5.45 6.60 21.39
C ALA A 326 -5.95 6.91 19.97
N PHE A 327 -5.34 7.88 19.28
CA PHE A 327 -5.73 8.28 17.93
C PHE A 327 -4.60 9.03 17.23
N GLN A 328 -4.69 9.15 15.92
CA GLN A 328 -3.81 9.99 15.11
C GLN A 328 -4.55 11.26 14.69
N TYR A 329 -3.85 12.41 14.66
CA TYR A 329 -4.45 13.67 14.24
C TYR A 329 -3.43 14.60 13.57
N GLY A 330 -3.91 15.50 12.71
CA GLY A 330 -3.04 16.44 12.01
C GLY A 330 -3.81 17.37 11.08
N THR A 331 -3.09 18.06 10.21
CA THR A 331 -3.67 18.86 9.13
C THR A 331 -4.13 17.96 7.98
N THR A 332 -4.97 18.49 7.11
CA THR A 332 -5.46 17.80 5.91
C THR A 332 -4.44 17.73 4.76
N SER A 333 -3.24 18.26 4.95
CA SER A 333 -2.16 18.18 3.95
C SER A 333 -1.61 16.76 3.79
N PHE A 334 -1.35 16.34 2.56
CA PHE A 334 -0.69 15.06 2.26
C PHE A 334 0.80 15.04 2.66
N VAL A 335 1.46 16.21 2.71
CA VAL A 335 2.87 16.32 3.12
C VAL A 335 2.93 16.59 4.62
N ASN A 336 2.47 15.59 5.39
CA ASN A 336 2.36 15.65 6.83
C ASN A 336 2.60 14.29 7.49
N ILE A 337 3.00 14.33 8.75
CA ILE A 337 3.06 13.17 9.65
C ILE A 337 2.05 13.38 10.75
N PRO A 338 0.96 12.60 10.83
CA PRO A 338 -0.02 12.75 11.89
C PRO A 338 0.61 12.55 13.27
N ALA A 339 0.31 13.43 14.21
CA ALA A 339 0.68 13.26 15.61
C ALA A 339 -0.10 12.10 16.24
N LEU A 340 0.46 11.46 17.26
CA LEU A 340 -0.23 10.52 18.11
C LEU A 340 -0.77 11.24 19.35
N GLY A 341 -2.07 11.13 19.59
CA GLY A 341 -2.75 11.66 20.75
C GLY A 341 -3.31 10.54 21.63
N ILE A 342 -3.32 10.76 22.93
CA ILE A 342 -4.12 9.99 23.89
C ILE A 342 -4.95 10.93 24.75
N MET A 343 -6.14 10.47 25.14
CA MET A 343 -7.01 11.21 26.08
C MET A 343 -7.90 10.24 26.85
N PRO A 344 -8.48 10.64 28.01
CA PRO A 344 -9.57 9.86 28.61
C PRO A 344 -10.73 9.72 27.63
N LEU A 345 -11.37 8.53 27.54
CA LEU A 345 -12.49 8.30 26.61
C LEU A 345 -13.66 9.26 26.84
N ASN A 346 -13.86 9.69 28.09
CA ASN A 346 -14.88 10.69 28.46
C ASN A 346 -14.34 12.13 28.47
N GLY A 347 -13.11 12.35 27.97
CA GLY A 347 -12.47 13.66 27.90
C GLY A 347 -12.94 14.48 26.73
N THR A 348 -12.30 15.60 26.54
CA THR A 348 -12.50 16.58 25.47
C THR A 348 -11.19 16.86 24.74
N ALA A 349 -11.23 17.65 23.68
CA ALA A 349 -10.01 18.07 22.96
C ALA A 349 -8.96 18.78 23.85
N LYS A 350 -9.36 19.32 25.01
CA LYS A 350 -8.44 19.96 25.96
C LYS A 350 -7.60 18.94 26.74
N ASP A 351 -8.05 17.70 26.80
CA ASP A 351 -7.42 16.61 27.57
C ASP A 351 -6.47 15.81 26.70
N ILE A 352 -6.24 16.20 25.44
CA ILE A 352 -5.31 15.53 24.52
C ILE A 352 -3.88 15.67 25.02
N ILE A 353 -3.23 14.55 25.24
CA ILE A 353 -1.80 14.44 25.47
C ILE A 353 -1.15 14.00 24.17
N THR A 354 -0.30 14.85 23.59
CA THR A 354 0.43 14.52 22.37
C THR A 354 1.69 13.72 22.68
N ILE A 355 1.86 12.60 22.03
CA ILE A 355 3.05 11.77 22.15
C ILE A 355 4.03 12.12 21.01
N PRO A 356 5.27 12.52 21.31
CA PRO A 356 6.22 13.04 20.32
C PRO A 356 6.89 11.92 19.52
N VAL A 357 6.20 11.39 18.50
CA VAL A 357 6.76 10.40 17.56
C VAL A 357 6.69 10.97 16.16
N ASP A 358 7.82 11.42 15.65
CA ASP A 358 7.97 12.00 14.30
C ASP A 358 8.17 10.92 13.25
N ARG A 359 7.21 9.99 13.14
CA ARG A 359 7.13 8.91 12.15
C ARG A 359 5.67 8.63 11.79
N SER A 360 5.42 8.19 10.57
CA SER A 360 4.10 7.69 10.18
C SER A 360 3.84 6.35 10.86
N LYS A 361 2.80 6.29 11.68
CA LYS A 361 2.47 5.15 12.53
C LYS A 361 1.35 4.31 11.92
N ALA A 362 1.46 2.99 12.03
CA ALA A 362 0.43 2.05 11.60
C ALA A 362 0.17 0.96 12.66
N GLY A 363 -1.08 0.48 12.76
CA GLY A 363 -1.45 -0.63 13.63
C GLY A 363 -1.34 -0.28 15.11
N LEU A 364 -1.89 0.86 15.54
CA LEU A 364 -1.94 1.20 16.97
C LEU A 364 -2.63 0.08 17.75
N THR A 365 -1.97 -0.45 18.77
CA THR A 365 -2.49 -1.56 19.57
C THR A 365 -2.09 -1.40 21.04
N TRP A 366 -3.06 -1.40 21.95
CA TRP A 366 -2.80 -1.35 23.37
C TRP A 366 -2.27 -2.69 23.91
N SER A 367 -1.34 -2.65 24.85
CA SER A 367 -1.04 -3.82 25.68
C SER A 367 -2.22 -4.15 26.59
N ASN A 368 -2.37 -5.43 26.98
CA ASN A 368 -3.47 -5.86 27.86
C ASN A 368 -3.47 -5.17 29.23
N ASP A 369 -2.28 -4.79 29.73
CA ASP A 369 -2.09 -4.09 30.99
C ASP A 369 -2.12 -2.55 30.86
N GLU A 370 -2.41 -2.05 29.65
CA GLU A 370 -2.51 -0.62 29.29
C GLU A 370 -1.25 0.23 29.54
N LYS A 371 -0.10 -0.42 29.78
CA LYS A 371 1.15 0.31 29.99
C LYS A 371 1.79 0.78 28.69
N TYR A 372 1.48 0.11 27.58
CA TYR A 372 2.11 0.37 26.29
C TYR A 372 1.10 0.49 25.16
N ILE A 373 1.44 1.34 24.17
CA ILE A 373 0.84 1.33 22.84
C ILE A 373 1.91 0.85 21.85
N TYR A 374 1.61 -0.20 21.08
CA TYR A 374 2.48 -0.71 20.02
C TYR A 374 2.06 -0.18 18.67
N PHE A 375 3.03 -0.03 17.76
CA PHE A 375 2.79 0.38 16.38
C PHE A 375 4.01 0.04 15.51
N THR A 376 3.82 -0.05 14.21
CA THR A 376 4.93 -0.05 13.26
C THR A 376 5.10 1.32 12.65
N ALA A 377 6.33 1.65 12.24
CA ALA A 377 6.60 2.89 11.52
C ALA A 377 7.77 2.73 10.56
N GLN A 378 7.60 3.21 9.33
CA GLN A 378 8.73 3.34 8.41
C GLN A 378 9.82 4.22 9.02
N SER A 379 11.04 3.69 9.09
CA SER A 379 12.17 4.36 9.70
C SER A 379 13.49 3.85 9.13
N ASN A 380 14.30 4.75 8.58
CA ASN A 380 15.70 4.48 8.27
C ASN A 380 15.96 3.24 7.39
N GLY A 381 15.10 3.00 6.41
CA GLY A 381 15.16 1.87 5.48
C GLY A 381 14.48 0.58 5.97
N GLY A 382 13.89 0.60 7.16
CA GLY A 382 13.12 -0.49 7.74
C GLY A 382 11.69 -0.11 8.12
N GLN A 383 10.95 -1.08 8.62
CA GLN A 383 9.64 -0.86 9.25
C GLN A 383 9.61 -1.54 10.61
N PRO A 384 10.36 -1.02 11.58
CA PRO A 384 10.42 -1.61 12.92
C PRO A 384 9.10 -1.53 13.67
N LEU A 385 8.94 -2.46 14.60
CA LEU A 385 7.94 -2.40 15.65
C LEU A 385 8.46 -1.48 16.78
N TYR A 386 7.59 -0.61 17.23
CA TYR A 386 7.80 0.29 18.37
C TYR A 386 6.76 0.01 19.46
N ARG A 387 7.08 0.42 20.68
CA ARG A 387 6.09 0.64 21.73
C ARG A 387 6.32 1.96 22.43
N ILE A 388 5.27 2.53 22.97
CA ILE A 388 5.30 3.75 23.79
C ILE A 388 4.90 3.37 25.20
N ASP A 389 5.72 3.73 26.18
CA ASP A 389 5.36 3.67 27.59
C ASP A 389 4.43 4.85 27.91
N ILE A 390 3.20 4.56 28.35
CA ILE A 390 2.15 5.58 28.56
C ILE A 390 2.48 6.47 29.75
N LYS A 391 3.25 6.00 30.72
CA LYS A 391 3.65 6.80 31.90
C LYS A 391 4.75 7.80 31.55
N THR A 392 5.73 7.39 30.75
CA THR A 392 6.89 8.23 30.42
C THR A 392 6.73 8.95 29.10
N MET A 393 5.76 8.56 28.26
CA MET A 393 5.53 9.04 26.88
C MET A 393 6.74 8.82 25.96
N GLN A 394 7.61 7.86 26.27
CA GLN A 394 8.80 7.56 25.49
C GLN A 394 8.55 6.37 24.55
N ALA A 395 8.98 6.53 23.30
CA ALA A 395 8.96 5.46 22.31
C ALA A 395 10.24 4.62 22.43
N GLU A 396 10.07 3.29 22.43
CA GLU A 396 11.14 2.29 22.37
C GLU A 396 11.03 1.52 21.05
N GLN A 397 12.12 1.40 20.31
CA GLN A 397 12.21 0.56 19.13
C GLN A 397 12.48 -0.89 19.55
N LEU A 398 11.65 -1.83 19.10
CA LEU A 398 11.71 -3.25 19.47
C LEU A 398 12.42 -4.12 18.42
N THR A 399 12.34 -3.77 17.14
CA THR A 399 13.01 -4.48 16.03
C THR A 399 13.90 -3.52 15.24
N ASP A 400 14.87 -4.05 14.49
CA ASP A 400 15.88 -3.26 13.79
C ASP A 400 15.39 -2.62 12.48
N TYR A 401 16.23 -1.82 11.82
CA TYR A 401 15.96 -1.18 10.54
C TYR A 401 16.28 -2.08 9.32
N ASN A 402 16.82 -3.29 9.52
CA ASN A 402 17.17 -4.20 8.43
C ASN A 402 16.03 -5.14 8.08
N SER A 403 14.91 -4.99 8.76
CA SER A 403 13.69 -5.77 8.56
C SER A 403 12.44 -4.87 8.59
N GLY A 404 11.33 -5.41 8.12
CA GLY A 404 10.03 -4.76 8.19
C GLY A 404 8.99 -5.65 8.83
N ILE A 405 8.24 -5.09 9.80
CA ILE A 405 7.08 -5.73 10.38
C ILE A 405 5.85 -5.22 9.63
N THR A 406 5.28 -6.07 8.77
CA THR A 406 4.16 -5.70 7.89
C THR A 406 2.80 -5.83 8.55
N SER A 407 2.70 -6.67 9.57
CA SER A 407 1.49 -6.87 10.39
C SER A 407 1.87 -7.53 11.70
N PHE A 408 1.19 -7.21 12.78
CA PHE A 408 1.42 -7.81 14.10
C PHE A 408 0.15 -7.79 14.95
N ASP A 409 0.12 -8.63 15.98
CA ASP A 409 -0.87 -8.56 17.07
C ASP A 409 -0.25 -9.05 18.39
N ILE A 410 -0.83 -8.57 19.51
CA ILE A 410 -0.35 -8.84 20.87
C ILE A 410 -1.52 -9.30 21.74
N LYS A 411 -1.43 -10.50 22.31
CA LYS A 411 -2.39 -11.04 23.29
C LYS A 411 -1.65 -11.92 24.29
N ASN A 412 -2.05 -11.87 25.55
CA ASN A 412 -1.56 -12.76 26.61
C ASN A 412 -0.02 -12.92 26.64
N SER A 413 0.68 -11.78 26.65
CA SER A 413 2.16 -11.72 26.69
C SER A 413 2.87 -12.35 25.46
N LYS A 414 2.14 -12.64 24.40
CA LYS A 414 2.68 -13.10 23.12
C LYS A 414 2.56 -12.01 22.07
N LEU A 415 3.60 -11.88 21.27
CA LEU A 415 3.66 -11.05 20.07
C LEU A 415 3.83 -11.97 18.86
N VAL A 416 2.90 -11.89 17.90
CA VAL A 416 3.03 -12.57 16.61
C VAL A 416 3.06 -11.51 15.51
N TYR A 417 3.95 -11.68 14.55
CA TYR A 417 4.12 -10.71 13.47
C TYR A 417 4.60 -11.35 12.16
N ALA A 418 4.20 -10.73 11.06
CA ALA A 418 4.75 -11.00 9.73
C ALA A 418 5.98 -10.12 9.51
N LYS A 419 7.13 -10.74 9.25
CA LYS A 419 8.41 -10.07 9.03
C LYS A 419 8.92 -10.29 7.63
N THR A 420 9.45 -9.23 7.05
CA THR A 420 10.24 -9.22 5.81
C THR A 420 11.68 -8.86 6.09
N GLU A 421 12.61 -9.46 5.35
CA GLU A 421 14.04 -9.14 5.37
C GLU A 421 14.68 -9.62 4.06
N VAL A 422 15.89 -9.16 3.77
CA VAL A 422 16.60 -9.54 2.54
C VAL A 422 16.81 -11.05 2.41
N ALA A 423 17.07 -11.74 3.54
CA ALA A 423 17.22 -13.19 3.56
C ALA A 423 15.91 -13.96 3.35
N ASN A 424 14.76 -13.31 3.58
CA ASN A 424 13.46 -13.95 3.50
C ASN A 424 12.33 -12.90 3.34
N PRO A 425 11.63 -12.84 2.20
CA PRO A 425 10.66 -11.78 1.93
C PRO A 425 9.46 -11.75 2.88
N TYR A 426 8.96 -12.88 3.36
CA TYR A 426 7.84 -12.92 4.33
C TYR A 426 7.80 -14.22 5.10
N GLU A 427 7.72 -14.15 6.43
CA GLU A 427 7.36 -15.26 7.31
C GLU A 427 6.69 -14.77 8.60
N ILE A 428 6.01 -15.69 9.30
CA ILE A 428 5.43 -15.46 10.62
C ILE A 428 6.45 -15.79 11.71
N TYR A 429 6.52 -14.88 12.67
CA TYR A 429 7.36 -14.99 13.86
C TYR A 429 6.53 -14.89 15.13
N LEU A 430 6.95 -15.63 16.14
CA LEU A 430 6.43 -15.59 17.52
C LEU A 430 7.53 -15.09 18.45
N SER A 431 7.20 -14.19 19.36
CA SER A 431 8.12 -13.71 20.41
C SER A 431 7.38 -13.33 21.68
N ASP A 432 8.14 -12.94 22.70
CA ASP A 432 7.61 -12.17 23.82
C ASP A 432 7.24 -10.74 23.38
N VAL A 433 6.52 -10.00 24.24
CA VAL A 433 6.03 -8.64 23.94
C VAL A 433 7.15 -7.60 23.80
N THR A 434 8.40 -7.96 24.02
CA THR A 434 9.58 -7.10 23.80
C THR A 434 10.28 -7.40 22.47
N ALA A 435 9.69 -8.24 21.62
CA ALA A 435 10.26 -8.77 20.39
C ALA A 435 11.59 -9.55 20.58
N LYS A 436 11.96 -9.87 21.80
CA LYS A 436 13.11 -10.73 22.11
C LYS A 436 12.72 -12.20 21.96
N ASN A 437 13.74 -13.08 21.84
CA ASN A 437 13.53 -14.52 21.68
C ASN A 437 12.61 -14.89 20.51
N SER A 438 12.70 -14.10 19.44
CA SER A 438 11.88 -14.28 18.24
C SER A 438 12.17 -15.62 17.56
N LYS A 439 11.13 -16.39 17.29
CA LYS A 439 11.17 -17.66 16.58
C LYS A 439 10.32 -17.62 15.33
N ARG A 440 10.87 -17.99 14.18
CA ARG A 440 10.10 -18.20 12.94
C ARG A 440 9.22 -19.43 13.09
N ILE A 441 7.92 -19.32 12.84
CA ILE A 441 6.92 -20.38 12.98
C ILE A 441 6.20 -20.71 11.66
N SER A 442 6.73 -20.24 10.54
CA SER A 442 6.26 -20.57 9.19
C SER A 442 7.41 -20.77 8.21
N SER A 443 7.13 -21.30 7.03
CA SER A 443 8.12 -21.57 5.98
C SER A 443 7.53 -21.37 4.57
N PHE A 444 6.78 -20.29 4.37
CA PHE A 444 6.11 -20.01 3.10
C PHE A 444 7.08 -19.66 1.98
N ASN A 445 8.14 -18.91 2.31
CA ASN A 445 9.16 -18.48 1.36
C ASN A 445 10.53 -19.04 1.69
N TYR A 446 10.82 -19.30 2.94
CA TYR A 446 12.14 -19.64 3.45
C TYR A 446 12.80 -20.79 2.68
N ASP A 447 12.10 -21.91 2.47
CA ASP A 447 12.66 -23.14 1.89
C ASP A 447 13.14 -23.00 0.44
N TRP A 448 12.50 -22.13 -0.35
CA TRP A 448 12.95 -21.89 -1.71
C TRP A 448 13.96 -20.75 -1.79
N VAL A 449 13.82 -19.71 -0.94
CA VAL A 449 14.75 -18.57 -0.92
C VAL A 449 16.15 -18.98 -0.47
N GLN A 450 16.28 -19.91 0.49
CA GLN A 450 17.58 -20.42 0.92
C GLN A 450 18.38 -21.08 -0.20
N LYS A 451 17.71 -21.59 -1.23
CA LYS A 451 18.35 -22.20 -2.41
C LYS A 451 18.85 -21.15 -3.41
N LYS A 452 18.57 -19.88 -3.18
CA LYS A 452 18.93 -18.77 -4.05
C LYS A 452 20.21 -18.08 -3.58
N GLN A 453 20.99 -17.66 -4.56
CA GLN A 453 22.11 -16.76 -4.32
C GLN A 453 21.54 -15.35 -4.20
N LEU A 454 21.72 -14.73 -3.03
CA LEU A 454 21.21 -13.39 -2.74
C LEU A 454 22.37 -12.40 -2.64
N SER A 455 22.08 -11.15 -3.02
CA SER A 455 22.91 -9.98 -2.75
C SER A 455 22.36 -9.24 -1.54
N PHE A 456 23.22 -8.80 -0.64
CA PHE A 456 22.84 -8.08 0.56
C PHE A 456 23.22 -6.60 0.43
N PRO A 457 22.30 -5.66 0.78
CA PRO A 457 22.59 -4.25 0.70
C PRO A 457 23.54 -3.81 1.83
N GLU A 458 24.59 -3.10 1.46
CA GLU A 458 25.50 -2.42 2.38
C GLU A 458 24.98 -1.00 2.63
N LYS A 459 24.55 -0.71 3.85
CA LYS A 459 24.06 0.64 4.25
C LYS A 459 25.22 1.61 4.38
N LYS A 460 25.05 2.80 3.82
CA LYS A 460 26.01 3.91 3.87
C LYS A 460 25.27 5.23 4.04
N THR A 461 26.00 6.28 4.41
CA THR A 461 25.44 7.61 4.64
C THR A 461 26.33 8.71 4.10
N PHE A 462 25.72 9.86 3.86
CA PHE A 462 26.41 11.14 3.66
C PHE A 462 25.52 12.30 4.10
N THR A 463 26.12 13.46 4.32
CA THR A 463 25.37 14.69 4.63
C THR A 463 25.18 15.48 3.33
N ASN A 464 23.94 15.86 3.01
CA ASN A 464 23.62 16.66 1.83
C ASN A 464 23.87 18.16 2.07
N ASN A 465 23.63 18.99 1.03
CA ASN A 465 23.83 20.43 1.07
C ASN A 465 22.84 21.20 2.00
N LYS A 466 21.82 20.53 2.55
CA LYS A 466 20.93 21.07 3.59
C LYS A 466 21.30 20.62 5.00
N GLY A 467 22.43 19.91 5.17
CA GLY A 467 22.85 19.36 6.46
C GLY A 467 22.07 18.10 6.89
N GLN A 468 21.26 17.52 5.99
CA GLN A 468 20.48 16.31 6.27
C GLN A 468 21.31 15.06 5.97
N MET A 469 21.20 14.05 6.85
CA MET A 469 21.83 12.75 6.62
C MET A 469 21.01 11.94 5.63
N ILE A 470 21.62 11.61 4.50
CA ILE A 470 21.05 10.76 3.45
C ILE A 470 21.56 9.33 3.66
N GLU A 471 20.64 8.37 3.72
CA GLU A 471 20.95 6.95 3.75
C GLU A 471 20.84 6.36 2.34
N TYR A 472 21.82 5.55 1.97
CA TYR A 472 21.84 4.82 0.71
C TYR A 472 22.41 3.42 0.89
N TRP A 473 22.06 2.53 -0.03
CA TRP A 473 22.50 1.14 -0.01
C TRP A 473 23.13 0.76 -1.33
N VAL A 474 24.16 -0.07 -1.23
CA VAL A 474 24.92 -0.61 -2.37
C VAL A 474 24.81 -2.13 -2.34
N MET A 475 24.36 -2.72 -3.45
CA MET A 475 24.30 -4.17 -3.62
C MET A 475 25.28 -4.57 -4.74
N LYS A 476 26.19 -5.49 -4.44
CA LYS A 476 27.12 -6.02 -5.42
C LYS A 476 26.45 -7.15 -6.23
N PRO A 477 26.82 -7.35 -7.52
CA PRO A 477 26.26 -8.44 -8.32
C PRO A 477 26.68 -9.82 -7.77
N HIS A 478 25.90 -10.86 -8.08
CA HIS A 478 26.15 -12.22 -7.62
C HIS A 478 27.52 -12.78 -8.04
N ASN A 479 28.01 -12.37 -9.19
CA ASN A 479 29.31 -12.76 -9.74
C ASN A 479 30.43 -11.79 -9.37
N TYR A 480 30.24 -10.96 -8.34
CA TYR A 480 31.25 -10.00 -7.91
C TYR A 480 32.56 -10.69 -7.54
N GLN A 481 33.64 -10.17 -8.11
CA GLN A 481 35.02 -10.54 -7.78
C GLN A 481 35.84 -9.26 -7.64
N ALA A 482 36.62 -9.18 -6.57
CA ALA A 482 37.48 -8.03 -6.34
C ALA A 482 38.46 -7.83 -7.52
N GLY A 483 38.61 -6.57 -7.95
CA GLY A 483 39.42 -6.18 -9.10
C GLY A 483 38.66 -6.14 -10.44
N ASN A 484 37.51 -6.79 -10.56
CA ASN A 484 36.67 -6.69 -11.75
C ASN A 484 35.74 -5.46 -11.69
N LYS A 485 35.32 -4.97 -12.86
CA LYS A 485 34.39 -3.88 -13.02
C LYS A 485 33.02 -4.40 -13.48
N PHE A 486 31.95 -3.83 -12.93
CA PHE A 486 30.58 -4.28 -13.19
C PHE A 486 29.69 -3.10 -13.58
N PRO A 487 28.67 -3.28 -14.43
CA PRO A 487 27.67 -2.26 -14.68
C PRO A 487 26.93 -1.90 -13.37
N LEU A 488 26.58 -0.62 -13.22
CA LEU A 488 25.91 -0.13 -12.03
C LEU A 488 24.56 0.50 -12.38
N LEU A 489 23.52 0.02 -11.72
CA LEU A 489 22.16 0.53 -11.82
C LEU A 489 21.86 1.48 -10.66
N LEU A 490 21.50 2.73 -10.97
CA LEU A 490 20.84 3.64 -10.04
C LEU A 490 19.34 3.35 -10.10
N ASN A 491 18.76 2.82 -9.01
CA ASN A 491 17.34 2.53 -8.90
C ASN A 491 16.68 3.49 -7.90
N ILE A 492 15.68 4.25 -8.35
CA ILE A 492 15.10 5.36 -7.59
C ILE A 492 13.66 5.02 -7.20
N HIS A 493 13.25 5.32 -5.95
CA HIS A 493 11.88 5.11 -5.49
C HIS A 493 10.93 6.26 -5.88
N GLY A 494 9.66 5.93 -6.00
CA GLY A 494 8.56 6.87 -6.24
C GLY A 494 8.06 7.59 -5.00
N GLY A 495 6.90 8.17 -5.10
CA GLY A 495 6.23 8.90 -4.01
C GLY A 495 5.95 10.36 -4.37
N PRO A 496 6.83 11.34 -4.03
CA PRO A 496 8.22 11.27 -3.52
C PRO A 496 8.41 10.76 -2.09
N SER A 497 7.35 10.66 -1.32
CA SER A 497 7.35 10.33 0.10
C SER A 497 7.48 8.83 0.43
N ALA A 498 7.81 7.96 -0.54
CA ALA A 498 8.15 6.58 -0.24
C ALA A 498 9.49 6.47 0.51
N MET A 499 9.81 5.29 0.98
CA MET A 499 11.10 4.95 1.60
C MET A 499 11.49 3.55 1.16
N TRP A 500 12.71 3.35 0.68
CA TRP A 500 13.27 2.03 0.40
C TRP A 500 14.36 1.64 1.40
N GLY A 501 14.55 0.34 1.53
CA GLY A 501 15.54 -0.25 2.40
C GLY A 501 15.33 -1.75 2.57
N PRO A 502 16.15 -2.41 3.40
CA PRO A 502 16.07 -3.86 3.65
C PRO A 502 14.73 -4.35 4.22
N GLY A 503 13.99 -3.46 4.88
CA GLY A 503 12.68 -3.77 5.46
C GLY A 503 11.49 -3.47 4.54
N GLU A 504 11.74 -3.12 3.28
CA GLU A 504 10.72 -2.87 2.27
C GLU A 504 10.69 -4.02 1.26
N THR A 505 9.51 -4.60 1.01
CA THR A 505 9.38 -5.84 0.26
C THR A 505 9.07 -5.67 -1.21
N SER A 506 8.51 -4.53 -1.63
CA SER A 506 7.99 -4.38 -2.98
C SER A 506 9.06 -4.52 -4.05
N MET A 507 10.30 -4.14 -3.73
CA MET A 507 11.45 -4.17 -4.63
C MET A 507 12.41 -5.34 -4.41
N TRP A 508 12.14 -6.24 -3.44
CA TRP A 508 13.04 -7.35 -3.12
C TRP A 508 13.42 -8.17 -4.35
N HIS A 509 12.43 -8.58 -5.14
CA HIS A 509 12.65 -9.42 -6.32
C HIS A 509 13.40 -8.65 -7.42
N GLU A 510 13.08 -7.41 -7.67
CA GLU A 510 13.73 -6.59 -8.70
C GLU A 510 15.22 -6.38 -8.40
N PHE A 511 15.57 -6.02 -7.16
CA PHE A 511 16.96 -5.84 -6.76
C PHE A 511 17.77 -7.15 -6.90
N GLN A 512 17.23 -8.27 -6.44
CA GLN A 512 17.88 -9.58 -6.57
C GLN A 512 18.03 -10.02 -8.03
N PHE A 513 17.02 -9.73 -8.87
CA PHE A 513 17.06 -9.99 -10.30
C PHE A 513 18.21 -9.21 -10.97
N TRP A 514 18.35 -7.93 -10.72
CA TRP A 514 19.43 -7.13 -11.27
C TRP A 514 20.80 -7.63 -10.85
N CYS A 515 20.98 -7.93 -9.57
CA CYS A 515 22.23 -8.54 -9.08
C CYS A 515 22.52 -9.89 -9.74
N SER A 516 21.49 -10.69 -10.05
CA SER A 516 21.62 -11.97 -10.76
C SER A 516 22.03 -11.81 -12.23
N LYS A 517 21.74 -10.64 -12.82
CA LYS A 517 22.12 -10.28 -14.19
C LYS A 517 23.50 -9.62 -14.29
N GLY A 518 24.23 -9.57 -13.18
CA GLY A 518 25.58 -9.04 -13.12
C GLY A 518 25.66 -7.52 -12.93
N TYR A 519 24.55 -6.86 -12.60
CA TYR A 519 24.54 -5.44 -12.26
C TYR A 519 24.75 -5.25 -10.75
N GLY A 520 25.55 -4.26 -10.37
CA GLY A 520 25.41 -3.68 -9.05
C GLY A 520 24.18 -2.80 -8.98
N VAL A 521 23.61 -2.65 -7.80
CA VAL A 521 22.45 -1.76 -7.58
C VAL A 521 22.79 -0.75 -6.49
N VAL A 522 22.53 0.53 -6.75
CA VAL A 522 22.55 1.60 -5.75
C VAL A 522 21.17 2.24 -5.68
N TYR A 523 20.69 2.44 -4.47
CA TYR A 523 19.45 3.17 -4.18
C TYR A 523 19.60 3.97 -2.90
N CYS A 524 18.87 5.08 -2.78
CA CYS A 524 18.89 5.92 -1.59
C CYS A 524 17.51 6.48 -1.29
N ASN A 525 17.37 7.05 -0.11
CA ASN A 525 16.22 7.86 0.29
C ASN A 525 16.63 9.35 0.24
N PRO A 526 16.38 10.05 -0.88
CA PRO A 526 16.70 11.46 -1.00
C PRO A 526 15.77 12.30 -0.13
N ARG A 527 16.10 13.59 0.05
CA ARG A 527 15.19 14.57 0.69
C ARG A 527 13.77 14.47 0.11
N GLY A 528 12.76 14.55 0.96
CA GLY A 528 11.36 14.31 0.60
C GLY A 528 10.87 12.89 0.85
N SER A 529 11.76 11.92 1.14
CA SER A 529 11.38 10.55 1.49
C SER A 529 10.70 10.46 2.85
N GLY A 530 9.83 9.47 3.03
CA GLY A 530 9.29 9.08 4.31
C GLY A 530 10.33 8.43 5.23
N GLY A 531 9.97 8.22 6.51
CA GLY A 531 10.80 7.47 7.46
C GLY A 531 11.93 8.25 8.12
N TYR A 532 12.04 9.57 7.88
CA TYR A 532 13.12 10.43 8.43
C TYR A 532 12.60 11.66 9.18
N GLY A 533 11.29 11.75 9.41
CA GLY A 533 10.65 12.87 10.10
C GLY A 533 10.08 13.93 9.16
N LEU A 534 9.31 14.86 9.73
CA LEU A 534 8.52 15.84 8.99
C LEU A 534 9.37 16.83 8.19
N ASP A 535 10.47 17.31 8.77
CA ASP A 535 11.37 18.27 8.11
C ASP A 535 12.05 17.64 6.89
N PHE A 536 12.42 16.37 6.98
CA PHE A 536 12.98 15.62 5.86
C PHE A 536 11.93 15.38 4.77
N LEU A 537 10.71 14.99 5.16
CA LEU A 537 9.58 14.78 4.26
C LEU A 537 9.23 16.05 3.46
N ARG A 538 9.34 17.23 4.06
CA ARG A 538 9.04 18.53 3.44
C ARG A 538 10.20 19.15 2.68
N ALA A 539 11.37 18.55 2.72
CA ALA A 539 12.60 19.17 2.21
C ALA A 539 12.65 19.32 0.68
N ASN A 540 11.71 18.72 -0.06
CA ASN A 540 11.54 18.83 -1.52
C ASN A 540 10.29 19.62 -1.95
N ILE A 541 9.66 20.38 -1.06
CA ILE A 541 8.58 21.31 -1.43
C ILE A 541 9.17 22.37 -2.38
N ASN A 542 8.50 22.60 -3.52
CA ASN A 542 8.93 23.45 -4.65
C ASN A 542 10.27 23.04 -5.31
N ASP A 543 10.74 21.83 -5.04
CA ASP A 543 12.02 21.31 -5.52
C ASP A 543 11.93 19.77 -5.69
N TRP A 544 11.18 19.33 -6.70
CA TRP A 544 11.09 17.90 -6.99
C TRP A 544 12.30 17.38 -7.79
N GLY A 545 12.93 18.26 -8.59
CA GLY A 545 14.01 17.92 -9.51
C GLY A 545 15.39 18.07 -8.90
N THR A 546 15.82 19.29 -8.62
CA THR A 546 17.22 19.63 -8.34
C THR A 546 17.76 19.02 -7.07
N GLY A 547 17.08 19.22 -5.94
CA GLY A 547 17.56 18.74 -4.64
C GLY A 547 17.62 17.22 -4.55
N PRO A 548 16.53 16.49 -4.83
CA PRO A 548 16.55 15.04 -4.85
C PRO A 548 17.55 14.44 -5.85
N THR A 549 17.72 15.06 -7.05
CA THR A 549 18.75 14.67 -8.02
C THR A 549 20.15 14.75 -7.42
N SER A 550 20.47 15.85 -6.73
CA SER A 550 21.75 16.00 -6.06
C SER A 550 22.01 14.89 -5.05
N ASP A 551 20.98 14.50 -4.30
CA ASP A 551 21.10 13.43 -3.29
C ASP A 551 21.34 12.06 -3.95
N VAL A 552 20.57 11.69 -4.99
CA VAL A 552 20.70 10.36 -5.64
C VAL A 552 21.99 10.25 -6.45
N LEU A 553 22.44 11.32 -7.13
CA LEU A 553 23.70 11.32 -7.85
C LEU A 553 24.92 11.29 -6.92
N THR A 554 24.83 11.95 -5.75
CA THR A 554 25.89 11.83 -4.72
C THR A 554 26.00 10.40 -4.19
N ALA A 555 24.88 9.70 -3.99
CA ALA A 555 24.90 8.29 -3.61
C ALA A 555 25.55 7.41 -4.70
N LEU A 556 25.23 7.66 -5.97
CA LEU A 556 25.85 6.99 -7.12
C LEU A 556 27.37 7.25 -7.17
N ASP A 557 27.79 8.52 -7.04
CA ASP A 557 29.20 8.90 -7.08
C ASP A 557 30.02 8.23 -5.98
N LYS A 558 29.44 8.12 -4.77
CA LYS A 558 30.08 7.41 -3.65
C LYS A 558 30.19 5.91 -3.91
N ALA A 559 29.18 5.29 -4.53
CA ALA A 559 29.24 3.86 -4.92
C ALA A 559 30.30 3.64 -6.03
N VAL A 560 30.39 4.54 -6.99
CA VAL A 560 31.43 4.53 -8.06
C VAL A 560 32.83 4.67 -7.45
N ALA A 561 33.02 5.54 -6.47
CA ALA A 561 34.29 5.77 -5.79
C ALA A 561 34.83 4.53 -5.05
N GLU A 562 34.01 3.50 -4.78
CA GLU A 562 34.48 2.22 -4.26
C GLU A 562 35.36 1.45 -5.27
N GLY A 563 35.37 1.85 -6.51
CA GLY A 563 36.29 1.37 -7.53
C GLY A 563 35.92 0.07 -8.24
N TRP A 564 34.77 -0.56 -7.93
CA TRP A 564 34.29 -1.78 -8.60
C TRP A 564 33.27 -1.53 -9.71
N ALA A 565 32.64 -0.34 -9.75
CA ALA A 565 31.71 0.03 -10.80
C ALA A 565 32.44 0.40 -12.11
N ASP A 566 31.87 -0.02 -13.23
CA ASP A 566 32.29 0.42 -14.57
C ASP A 566 31.57 1.71 -14.92
N THR A 567 32.27 2.83 -14.86
CA THR A 567 31.70 4.17 -15.14
C THR A 567 31.25 4.34 -16.58
N SER A 568 31.71 3.47 -17.49
CA SER A 568 31.22 3.44 -18.87
C SER A 568 29.91 2.67 -19.04
N LYS A 569 29.35 2.06 -17.95
CA LYS A 569 28.19 1.18 -17.95
C LYS A 569 27.19 1.54 -16.85
N LEU A 570 26.96 2.83 -16.66
CA LEU A 570 25.96 3.34 -15.72
C LEU A 570 24.57 3.36 -16.37
N VAL A 571 23.56 2.86 -15.68
CA VAL A 571 22.15 2.89 -16.09
C VAL A 571 21.26 3.38 -14.96
N VAL A 572 20.08 3.93 -15.28
CA VAL A 572 19.15 4.49 -14.29
C VAL A 572 17.72 4.03 -14.55
N THR A 573 16.97 3.73 -13.48
CA THR A 573 15.56 3.36 -13.56
C THR A 573 14.76 3.90 -12.38
N GLY A 574 13.45 4.08 -12.60
CA GLY A 574 12.50 4.47 -11.56
C GLY A 574 11.08 4.58 -12.08
N GLY A 575 10.11 4.51 -11.15
CA GLY A 575 8.69 4.58 -11.48
C GLY A 575 7.94 5.69 -10.75
N SER A 576 6.84 6.22 -11.36
CA SER A 576 6.03 7.28 -10.77
C SER A 576 6.85 8.57 -10.61
N TYR A 577 6.91 9.15 -9.42
CA TYR A 577 7.84 10.24 -9.13
C TYR A 577 9.30 9.92 -9.54
N ALA A 578 9.75 8.69 -9.35
CA ALA A 578 11.10 8.32 -9.81
C ALA A 578 11.20 8.22 -11.33
N GLY A 579 10.11 7.93 -12.06
CA GLY A 579 10.07 8.06 -13.51
C GLY A 579 10.23 9.51 -13.97
N TYR A 580 9.63 10.45 -13.22
CA TYR A 580 9.89 11.88 -13.35
C TYR A 580 11.38 12.18 -13.12
N LEU A 581 11.94 11.70 -12.00
CA LEU A 581 13.32 12.00 -11.63
C LEU A 581 14.35 11.40 -12.60
N VAL A 582 14.08 10.24 -13.20
CA VAL A 582 14.89 9.67 -14.28
C VAL A 582 14.95 10.64 -15.49
N ALA A 583 13.79 11.12 -15.96
CA ALA A 583 13.73 12.06 -17.06
C ALA A 583 14.44 13.39 -16.73
N TRP A 584 14.26 13.89 -15.51
CA TRP A 584 14.96 15.06 -14.99
C TRP A 584 16.48 14.86 -15.01
N ILE A 585 16.96 13.74 -14.44
CA ILE A 585 18.40 13.43 -14.37
C ILE A 585 19.02 13.38 -15.75
N ILE A 586 18.46 12.63 -16.70
CA ILE A 586 19.06 12.46 -18.03
C ILE A 586 18.95 13.72 -18.94
N ALA A 587 18.14 14.69 -18.54
CA ALA A 587 18.14 16.01 -19.14
C ALA A 587 19.27 16.91 -18.62
N HIS A 588 19.82 16.64 -17.43
CA HIS A 588 20.82 17.50 -16.78
C HIS A 588 22.17 16.79 -16.55
N ASP A 589 22.23 15.46 -16.70
CA ASP A 589 23.42 14.64 -16.52
C ASP A 589 23.50 13.55 -17.61
N HIS A 590 24.60 13.53 -18.38
CA HIS A 590 24.76 12.67 -19.55
C HIS A 590 25.64 11.43 -19.32
N ARG A 591 25.92 11.08 -18.05
CA ARG A 591 26.80 9.94 -17.71
C ARG A 591 26.16 8.57 -17.98
N PHE A 592 24.84 8.48 -18.08
CA PHE A 592 24.11 7.22 -18.21
C PHE A 592 24.09 6.70 -19.66
N LYS A 593 24.37 5.41 -19.83
CA LYS A 593 24.34 4.72 -21.14
C LYS A 593 22.93 4.38 -21.59
N ALA A 594 22.03 4.14 -20.66
CA ALA A 594 20.61 3.92 -20.91
C ALA A 594 19.77 4.28 -19.68
N ALA A 595 18.52 4.63 -19.94
CA ALA A 595 17.55 4.97 -18.90
C ALA A 595 16.22 4.22 -19.10
N CYS A 596 15.53 3.96 -18.01
CA CYS A 596 14.18 3.40 -18.02
C CYS A 596 13.30 4.17 -17.06
N SER A 597 12.16 4.69 -17.53
CA SER A 597 11.12 5.20 -16.65
C SER A 597 9.81 4.44 -16.81
N GLN A 598 9.09 4.35 -15.71
CA GLN A 598 7.84 3.61 -15.63
C GLN A 598 6.76 4.54 -15.07
N ARG A 599 5.64 4.70 -15.78
CA ARG A 599 4.49 5.49 -15.30
C ARG A 599 4.90 6.84 -14.68
N GLY A 600 5.79 7.56 -15.34
CA GLY A 600 6.36 8.82 -14.84
C GLY A 600 5.43 10.02 -15.05
N VAL A 601 5.77 11.12 -14.38
CA VAL A 601 5.18 12.44 -14.59
C VAL A 601 6.22 13.32 -15.27
N TYR A 602 5.88 13.93 -16.41
CA TYR A 602 6.87 14.73 -17.17
C TYR A 602 6.43 16.16 -17.37
N ASP A 603 5.13 16.44 -17.23
CA ASP A 603 4.55 17.78 -17.22
C ASP A 603 3.63 17.91 -16.01
N LEU A 604 3.98 18.76 -15.07
CA LEU A 604 3.27 18.92 -13.81
C LEU A 604 1.92 19.64 -13.95
N ALA A 605 1.78 20.50 -14.96
CA ALA A 605 0.52 21.17 -15.23
C ALA A 605 -0.52 20.18 -15.80
N THR A 606 -0.12 19.33 -16.75
CA THR A 606 -0.96 18.28 -17.32
C THR A 606 -1.29 17.23 -16.24
N PHE A 607 -0.33 16.89 -15.38
CA PHE A 607 -0.53 15.93 -14.25
C PHE A 607 -1.68 16.34 -13.32
N PHE A 608 -1.89 17.65 -13.12
CA PHE A 608 -3.04 18.12 -12.35
C PHE A 608 -4.38 17.65 -12.92
N GLY A 609 -4.50 17.54 -14.25
CA GLY A 609 -5.76 17.21 -14.95
C GLY A 609 -5.97 15.72 -15.25
N GLU A 610 -4.97 14.86 -15.08
CA GLU A 610 -5.00 13.51 -15.66
C GLU A 610 -5.29 12.37 -14.70
N GLY A 611 -5.09 12.56 -13.41
CA GLY A 611 -5.16 11.44 -12.47
C GLY A 611 -5.70 11.78 -11.09
N ASN A 612 -5.87 10.75 -10.28
CA ASN A 612 -6.37 10.89 -8.91
C ASN A 612 -5.35 11.55 -7.96
N ALA A 613 -4.08 11.64 -8.38
CA ALA A 613 -3.02 12.23 -7.57
C ALA A 613 -2.87 13.76 -7.74
N TRP A 614 -3.81 14.43 -8.40
CA TRP A 614 -3.79 15.86 -8.70
C TRP A 614 -3.52 16.77 -7.48
N ARG A 615 -3.92 16.34 -6.27
CA ARG A 615 -3.69 17.10 -5.03
C ARG A 615 -2.23 17.21 -4.63
N LEU A 616 -1.33 16.39 -5.21
CA LEU A 616 0.11 16.56 -5.01
C LEU A 616 0.57 17.92 -5.54
N VAL A 617 -0.04 18.45 -6.61
CA VAL A 617 0.33 19.75 -7.18
C VAL A 617 0.18 20.87 -6.16
N PRO A 618 -1.01 21.17 -5.60
CA PRO A 618 -1.13 22.25 -4.62
C PRO A 618 -0.39 21.97 -3.31
N ASN A 619 -0.21 20.71 -2.90
CA ASN A 619 0.49 20.39 -1.66
C ASN A 619 2.01 20.54 -1.75
N TYR A 620 2.61 20.28 -2.91
CA TYR A 620 4.07 20.44 -3.09
C TYR A 620 4.46 21.79 -3.69
N PHE A 621 3.59 22.42 -4.50
CA PHE A 621 3.93 23.64 -5.25
C PHE A 621 3.12 24.87 -4.82
N GLY A 622 2.33 24.74 -3.74
CA GLY A 622 1.71 25.86 -3.03
C GLY A 622 0.49 26.48 -3.70
N GLY A 623 0.00 25.91 -4.82
CA GLY A 623 -1.16 26.43 -5.53
C GLY A 623 -1.52 25.64 -6.78
N TYR A 624 -2.34 26.23 -7.65
CA TYR A 624 -2.90 25.58 -8.83
C TYR A 624 -2.27 26.07 -10.15
N PRO A 625 -2.35 25.29 -11.26
CA PRO A 625 -1.71 25.63 -12.54
C PRO A 625 -2.13 26.97 -13.18
N TRP A 626 -3.28 27.52 -12.83
CA TRP A 626 -3.76 28.82 -13.31
C TRP A 626 -3.24 30.02 -12.52
N GLU A 627 -2.56 29.79 -11.40
CA GLU A 627 -1.96 30.83 -10.58
C GLU A 627 -0.54 31.14 -11.08
N ALA A 628 -0.25 32.42 -11.35
CA ALA A 628 0.99 32.81 -12.05
C ALA A 628 2.28 32.29 -11.39
N ASN A 629 2.38 32.38 -10.04
CA ASN A 629 3.55 31.93 -9.32
C ASN A 629 3.69 30.39 -9.39
N THR A 630 2.61 29.65 -9.18
CA THR A 630 2.59 28.20 -9.25
C THR A 630 2.90 27.73 -10.66
N LYS A 631 2.31 28.35 -11.68
CA LYS A 631 2.59 28.03 -13.10
C LYS A 631 4.09 28.08 -13.42
N ALA A 632 4.78 29.15 -13.00
CA ALA A 632 6.22 29.28 -13.22
C ALA A 632 7.03 28.19 -12.53
N ILE A 633 6.62 27.78 -11.31
CA ILE A 633 7.25 26.66 -10.59
C ILE A 633 7.00 25.34 -11.33
N LEU A 634 5.77 25.06 -11.74
CA LEU A 634 5.42 23.81 -12.45
C LEU A 634 6.17 23.68 -13.76
N GLU A 635 6.31 24.78 -14.52
CA GLU A 635 7.09 24.79 -15.77
C GLU A 635 8.57 24.50 -15.50
N ARG A 636 9.18 25.16 -14.51
CA ARG A 636 10.57 24.94 -14.11
C ARG A 636 10.83 23.51 -13.64
N GLU A 637 9.91 22.94 -12.87
CA GLU A 637 10.05 21.58 -12.31
C GLU A 637 9.59 20.47 -13.29
N SER A 638 9.09 20.77 -14.48
CA SER A 638 8.63 19.78 -15.45
C SER A 638 9.78 19.27 -16.34
N PRO A 639 10.11 17.98 -16.34
CA PRO A 639 11.15 17.41 -17.21
C PRO A 639 10.95 17.69 -18.70
N ILE A 640 9.71 17.81 -19.17
CA ILE A 640 9.39 18.09 -20.57
C ILE A 640 9.97 19.45 -21.03
N THR A 641 10.14 20.40 -20.14
CA THR A 641 10.76 21.70 -20.40
C THR A 641 12.19 21.53 -20.93
N TYR A 642 12.89 20.49 -20.50
CA TYR A 642 14.29 20.19 -20.80
C TYR A 642 14.45 19.03 -21.79
N VAL A 643 13.39 18.64 -22.49
CA VAL A 643 13.39 17.46 -23.37
C VAL A 643 14.45 17.51 -24.48
N LYS A 644 14.84 18.70 -24.94
CA LYS A 644 15.88 18.90 -25.94
C LYS A 644 17.25 18.38 -25.49
N ASP A 645 17.51 18.42 -24.21
CA ASP A 645 18.79 18.04 -23.59
C ASP A 645 18.87 16.53 -23.30
N ILE A 646 17.77 15.81 -23.44
CA ILE A 646 17.73 14.34 -23.28
C ILE A 646 18.36 13.70 -24.52
N THR A 647 19.56 13.15 -24.35
CA THR A 647 20.30 12.40 -25.39
C THR A 647 20.50 10.93 -25.07
N THR A 648 20.34 10.57 -23.80
CA THR A 648 20.48 9.20 -23.31
C THR A 648 19.44 8.28 -23.96
N PRO A 649 19.82 7.08 -24.45
CA PRO A 649 18.88 6.04 -24.89
C PRO A 649 17.85 5.72 -23.82
N TYR A 650 16.56 5.71 -24.20
CA TYR A 650 15.50 5.73 -23.21
C TYR A 650 14.37 4.74 -23.53
N ILE A 651 14.01 3.89 -22.58
CA ILE A 651 12.80 3.07 -22.63
C ILE A 651 11.77 3.58 -21.62
N ILE A 652 10.53 3.74 -22.06
CA ILE A 652 9.42 4.28 -21.27
C ILE A 652 8.32 3.22 -21.20
N PHE A 653 7.82 2.95 -20.00
CA PHE A 653 6.67 2.07 -19.78
C PHE A 653 5.49 2.84 -19.21
N HIS A 654 4.27 2.52 -19.69
CA HIS A 654 3.04 3.02 -19.08
C HIS A 654 1.89 2.04 -19.28
N GLY A 655 1.03 1.91 -18.27
CA GLY A 655 -0.23 1.20 -18.38
C GLY A 655 -1.31 2.10 -18.97
N ASP A 656 -2.14 1.60 -19.88
CA ASP A 656 -3.18 2.42 -20.51
C ASP A 656 -4.41 2.64 -19.62
N ASN A 657 -4.48 1.96 -18.48
CA ASN A 657 -5.46 2.19 -17.42
C ASN A 657 -4.84 2.78 -16.15
N ASP A 658 -3.67 3.38 -16.26
CA ASP A 658 -3.08 4.15 -15.17
C ASP A 658 -3.85 5.47 -15.00
N ARG A 659 -4.59 5.56 -13.90
CA ARG A 659 -5.39 6.73 -13.55
C ARG A 659 -4.81 7.53 -12.39
N ARG A 660 -3.59 7.22 -12.00
CA ARG A 660 -2.84 7.99 -11.02
C ARG A 660 -1.92 9.00 -11.69
N THR A 661 -1.18 8.55 -12.69
CA THR A 661 -0.36 9.36 -13.58
C THR A 661 -0.76 8.99 -15.01
N GLY A 662 -1.57 9.79 -15.68
CA GLY A 662 -2.14 9.44 -16.98
C GLY A 662 -1.07 9.11 -18.04
N PHE A 663 -1.36 8.13 -18.89
CA PHE A 663 -0.41 7.65 -19.92
C PHE A 663 -0.04 8.72 -20.95
N VAL A 664 -0.81 9.80 -21.07
CA VAL A 664 -0.51 10.97 -21.90
C VAL A 664 0.84 11.59 -21.53
N GLN A 665 1.26 11.53 -20.28
CA GLN A 665 2.59 11.93 -19.82
C GLN A 665 3.69 11.26 -20.65
N SER A 666 3.62 9.93 -20.75
CA SER A 666 4.60 9.15 -21.52
C SER A 666 4.47 9.36 -23.03
N GLU A 667 3.26 9.54 -23.55
CA GLU A 667 3.06 9.85 -24.98
C GLU A 667 3.66 11.20 -25.37
N MET A 668 3.50 12.22 -24.54
CA MET A 668 4.12 13.54 -24.74
C MET A 668 5.64 13.43 -24.81
N LEU A 669 6.24 12.80 -23.80
CA LEU A 669 7.69 12.65 -23.72
C LEU A 669 8.23 11.83 -24.92
N TYR A 670 7.60 10.67 -25.19
CA TYR A 670 7.97 9.82 -26.33
C TYR A 670 7.90 10.55 -27.66
N ARG A 671 6.80 11.25 -27.94
CA ARG A 671 6.61 12.01 -29.20
C ARG A 671 7.64 13.11 -29.35
N SER A 672 7.92 13.84 -28.27
CA SER A 672 8.94 14.89 -28.26
C SER A 672 10.33 14.35 -28.60
N LEU A 673 10.72 13.24 -27.95
CA LEU A 673 12.00 12.58 -28.21
C LEU A 673 12.10 12.01 -29.64
N LYS A 674 10.99 11.45 -30.18
CA LYS A 674 10.95 10.99 -31.58
C LYS A 674 11.11 12.11 -32.60
N VAL A 675 10.44 13.24 -32.38
CA VAL A 675 10.61 14.44 -33.22
C VAL A 675 12.06 14.95 -33.20
N LEU A 676 12.71 14.86 -32.06
CA LEU A 676 14.12 15.23 -31.88
C LEU A 676 15.10 14.17 -32.39
N GLY A 677 14.62 13.04 -32.96
CA GLY A 677 15.47 11.96 -33.46
C GLY A 677 16.22 11.18 -32.40
N ARG A 678 15.75 11.18 -31.15
CA ARG A 678 16.41 10.52 -30.04
C ARG A 678 16.11 8.99 -30.01
N PRO A 679 17.06 8.15 -29.55
CA PRO A 679 16.84 6.70 -29.41
C PRO A 679 15.88 6.43 -28.23
N VAL A 680 14.59 6.29 -28.54
CA VAL A 680 13.54 6.06 -27.55
C VAL A 680 12.60 4.94 -27.95
N GLU A 681 12.24 4.10 -26.98
CA GLU A 681 11.19 3.09 -27.08
C GLU A 681 10.07 3.41 -26.09
N TYR A 682 8.83 3.15 -26.48
CA TYR A 682 7.66 3.26 -25.62
C TYR A 682 6.88 1.97 -25.60
N VAL A 683 6.73 1.38 -24.42
CA VAL A 683 5.96 0.16 -24.18
C VAL A 683 4.69 0.52 -23.41
N ARG A 684 3.55 0.31 -24.05
CA ARG A 684 2.23 0.53 -23.47
C ARG A 684 1.62 -0.80 -23.09
N HIS A 685 1.36 -1.01 -21.79
CA HIS A 685 0.76 -2.24 -21.29
C HIS A 685 -0.77 -2.13 -21.27
N ALA A 686 -1.45 -2.96 -22.07
CA ALA A 686 -2.90 -2.95 -22.19
C ALA A 686 -3.57 -3.32 -20.85
N GLY A 687 -4.52 -2.48 -20.39
CA GLY A 687 -5.19 -2.63 -19.09
C GLY A 687 -4.29 -2.44 -17.87
N GLY A 688 -2.99 -2.13 -18.08
CA GLY A 688 -2.04 -1.91 -17.00
C GLY A 688 -2.41 -0.67 -16.18
N THR A 689 -2.31 -0.80 -14.85
CA THR A 689 -2.61 0.26 -13.88
C THR A 689 -1.31 0.87 -13.33
N HIS A 690 -1.41 1.81 -12.40
CA HIS A 690 -0.25 2.35 -11.69
C HIS A 690 0.53 1.28 -10.90
N GLU A 691 -0.09 0.15 -10.59
CA GLU A 691 0.51 -0.97 -9.88
C GLU A 691 1.39 -1.89 -10.77
N LEU A 692 1.64 -1.50 -12.01
CA LEU A 692 2.35 -2.27 -13.05
C LEU A 692 3.56 -3.08 -12.55
N THR A 693 4.37 -2.53 -11.65
CA THR A 693 5.60 -3.18 -11.17
C THR A 693 5.48 -3.82 -9.79
N ARG A 694 4.41 -3.58 -9.04
CA ARG A 694 4.23 -4.02 -7.65
C ARG A 694 3.22 -5.17 -7.52
N SER A 695 1.96 -4.88 -7.83
CA SER A 695 0.83 -5.80 -7.67
C SER A 695 -0.09 -5.85 -8.90
N GLY A 696 0.36 -5.30 -10.03
CA GLY A 696 -0.34 -5.37 -11.31
C GLY A 696 -0.31 -6.75 -11.94
N ASN A 697 -0.70 -6.84 -13.21
CA ASN A 697 -0.69 -8.09 -13.97
C ASN A 697 0.72 -8.72 -13.99
N ASN A 698 0.85 -9.96 -13.54
CA ASN A 698 2.15 -10.62 -13.35
C ASN A 698 2.90 -10.86 -14.67
N ARG A 699 2.18 -11.08 -15.77
CA ARG A 699 2.81 -11.22 -17.09
C ARG A 699 3.41 -9.90 -17.54
N GLN A 700 2.71 -8.78 -17.33
CA GLN A 700 3.22 -7.44 -17.63
C GLN A 700 4.41 -7.08 -16.73
N ARG A 701 4.42 -7.47 -15.47
CA ARG A 701 5.55 -7.29 -14.55
C ARG A 701 6.80 -8.01 -15.06
N ILE A 702 6.66 -9.26 -15.51
CA ILE A 702 7.75 -10.05 -16.11
C ILE A 702 8.23 -9.39 -17.41
N ASP A 703 7.31 -9.01 -18.30
CA ASP A 703 7.60 -8.35 -19.58
C ASP A 703 8.41 -7.06 -19.37
N GLN A 704 7.97 -6.22 -18.45
CA GLN A 704 8.64 -4.96 -18.12
C GLN A 704 10.08 -5.19 -17.64
N MET A 705 10.30 -6.12 -16.72
CA MET A 705 11.64 -6.41 -16.19
C MET A 705 12.58 -6.94 -17.29
N LEU A 706 12.08 -7.85 -18.12
CA LEU A 706 12.87 -8.46 -19.19
C LEU A 706 13.20 -7.45 -20.30
N ARG A 707 12.23 -6.61 -20.71
CA ARG A 707 12.47 -5.55 -21.69
C ARG A 707 13.44 -4.50 -21.19
N THR A 708 13.35 -4.12 -19.90
CA THR A 708 14.30 -3.16 -19.31
C THR A 708 15.72 -3.76 -19.33
N TRP A 709 15.87 -5.02 -18.92
CA TRP A 709 17.17 -5.68 -18.95
C TRP A 709 17.72 -5.84 -20.37
N GLU A 710 16.89 -6.28 -21.33
CA GLU A 710 17.26 -6.44 -22.74
C GLU A 710 17.67 -5.09 -23.36
N PHE A 711 16.91 -4.01 -23.06
CA PHE A 711 17.25 -2.68 -23.50
C PHE A 711 18.59 -2.20 -22.94
N PHE A 712 18.81 -2.35 -21.64
CA PHE A 712 20.09 -1.97 -21.04
C PHE A 712 21.26 -2.78 -21.60
N ASP A 713 21.09 -4.08 -21.81
CA ASP A 713 22.13 -4.96 -22.38
C ASP A 713 22.59 -4.48 -23.78
N ARG A 714 21.72 -3.92 -24.59
CA ARG A 714 22.07 -3.35 -25.91
C ARG A 714 23.03 -2.16 -25.83
N TRP A 715 23.00 -1.41 -24.75
CA TRP A 715 23.74 -0.15 -24.61
C TRP A 715 24.96 -0.24 -23.70
N VAL A 716 25.07 -1.30 -22.87
CA VAL A 716 26.19 -1.48 -21.93
C VAL A 716 27.18 -2.58 -22.34
N LYS A 717 26.97 -3.20 -23.48
CA LYS A 717 27.89 -4.18 -24.06
C LYS A 717 29.25 -3.62 -24.44
#